data_76b10c5c8588356564bc72fa63761ff4
#
_entry.id   76b10c5c8588356564bc72fa63761ff4
#
_cell.length_a   1.000
_cell.length_b   1.000
_cell.length_c   1.000
_cell.angle_alpha   90.00
_cell.angle_beta   90.00
_cell.angle_gamma   90.00
#
_symmetry.space_group_name_H-M   'P 1'
#
loop_
_entity.id
_entity.type
_entity.pdbx_description
1 polymer ?
#
loop_
_entity_poly.entity_id
_entity_poly.type
_entity_poly.pdbx_seq_one_letter_code
_entity_poly.pdbx_strand_id
1 'polypeptide(L)'
;SDEANSAEVVARWDDTSPYDFDLVSPGGWNNQDTTVFEWKQTNDNASGLAYYDLHVDGEIYGVDPYPGGTDPDIHSIKIDKVFPEAEIVWYVEAVDHAGNIKKSQEWTINIDRVPPSLSHSPVTIANLGESVTIGANADDSRSGLMYLELFYRIGGEDQLQGPYDLLSGDHTISGADVTTEGLSYFIEAADQAWNITTSPAEGAHDITVTIPGDGQLSNARWPSGVPAGKEVTNYQLISFPIIPDNGSAQAILEDDLGTYDNAIWRFYGYSGGGSYQEYPGVIVKPGFSYFLITTQEGITVDTDAGRTANTSEPFEVNLNSGDWTLIGNPFDFDIPMERITTNEGATLVGDPNAYSFSGDWRSATTLKPWDGIVYKSATANKLYIEPRSSMRLAREGSGGLEEGEWLVDISANNGFGTDNLNTVGVRYAAQDGYDPLDSYEPPMLPGSVSLRIPHDDWEEHNDIYTTDIRSVSEEGQVWDMEVVSGNPDFNTWLLFEGLETIPDDFEIFLIDRSTKTAHNLKWKPEYLYDVASPNSVRKLRFVAGQRDFVQSNSAGVDLFPDEYSLSQNYPNPFNAQTSLTISLKDDAIIDLEIYNLLGERVSVMARREFRPSGYYTFIWDGKDGYGNSVASGVYLAYGRMASKGGKALKAQSRKLVLIK
;
A
#
# COMPACT_ATOMS: atom_id res chain seq x y z
N SER A 1 44.02 -57.96 48.14
CA SER A 1 43.84 -58.20 46.71
C SER A 1 42.92 -57.13 46.16
N ASP A 2 43.52 -56.08 45.64
CA ASP A 2 42.82 -55.02 44.90
C ASP A 2 42.72 -55.45 43.42
N GLU A 3 41.55 -55.86 42.96
CA GLU A 3 41.28 -55.94 41.58
C GLU A 3 40.96 -54.53 41.09
N ALA A 4 41.94 -53.91 40.45
CA ALA A 4 41.70 -52.71 39.65
C ALA A 4 40.86 -53.05 38.45
N ASN A 5 39.60 -52.60 38.46
CA ASN A 5 38.70 -52.67 37.33
C ASN A 5 39.22 -51.69 36.26
N SER A 6 40.00 -52.20 35.30
CA SER A 6 40.38 -51.39 34.11
C SER A 6 39.13 -51.22 33.26
N ALA A 7 38.61 -50.02 33.19
CA ALA A 7 37.58 -49.70 32.22
C ALA A 7 38.12 -49.99 30.81
N GLU A 8 37.41 -50.86 30.07
CA GLU A 8 37.74 -51.18 28.70
C GLU A 8 37.52 -49.92 27.87
N VAL A 9 38.61 -49.31 27.38
CA VAL A 9 38.55 -48.18 26.45
C VAL A 9 38.31 -48.77 25.07
N VAL A 10 37.07 -48.74 24.62
CA VAL A 10 36.70 -49.12 23.28
C VAL A 10 37.04 -47.93 22.36
N ALA A 11 38.11 -48.08 21.58
CA ALA A 11 38.38 -47.14 20.49
C ALA A 11 37.31 -47.33 19.40
N ARG A 12 36.48 -46.31 19.18
CA ARG A 12 35.56 -46.26 18.07
C ARG A 12 36.23 -45.54 16.91
N TRP A 13 36.26 -46.18 15.76
CA TRP A 13 36.69 -45.57 14.50
C TRP A 13 35.48 -45.08 13.73
N ASP A 14 35.54 -43.84 13.25
CA ASP A 14 34.59 -43.27 12.35
C ASP A 14 35.34 -42.70 11.12
N ASP A 15 35.06 -43.24 9.95
CA ASP A 15 35.60 -42.84 8.66
C ASP A 15 34.47 -42.34 7.71
N THR A 16 33.27 -42.14 8.23
CA THR A 16 32.11 -41.65 7.52
C THR A 16 31.94 -40.15 7.77
N SER A 17 31.71 -39.39 6.72
CA SER A 17 31.40 -37.96 6.85
C SER A 17 29.92 -37.74 7.16
N PRO A 18 29.55 -36.60 7.74
CA PRO A 18 28.14 -36.18 7.91
C PRO A 18 27.31 -36.32 6.64
N TYR A 19 26.00 -36.42 6.76
CA TYR A 19 25.10 -36.55 5.60
C TYR A 19 25.05 -35.30 4.74
N ASP A 20 24.52 -35.44 3.50
CA ASP A 20 24.28 -34.32 2.61
C ASP A 20 23.26 -33.34 3.21
N PHE A 21 23.48 -32.06 3.02
CA PHE A 21 22.59 -30.99 3.45
C PHE A 21 22.54 -29.87 2.42
N ASP A 22 21.46 -29.07 2.47
CA ASP A 22 21.20 -28.00 1.52
C ASP A 22 21.51 -26.64 2.15
N LEU A 23 21.96 -25.68 1.32
CA LEU A 23 21.98 -24.27 1.67
C LEU A 23 20.55 -23.70 1.52
N VAL A 24 20.22 -22.66 2.30
CA VAL A 24 18.89 -22.05 2.33
C VAL A 24 18.94 -20.62 1.78
N SER A 25 19.77 -19.77 2.36
CA SER A 25 19.97 -18.38 1.95
C SER A 25 21.37 -17.88 2.33
N PRO A 26 21.88 -16.79 1.74
CA PRO A 26 21.33 -16.05 0.61
C PRO A 26 21.81 -16.61 -0.74
N GLY A 27 21.05 -16.31 -1.79
CA GLY A 27 21.44 -16.57 -3.17
C GLY A 27 20.98 -15.42 -4.06
N GLY A 28 21.66 -15.18 -5.20
CA GLY A 28 21.30 -14.12 -6.12
C GLY A 28 21.83 -12.73 -5.70
N TRP A 29 21.07 -11.67 -5.98
CA TRP A 29 21.47 -10.29 -5.71
C TRP A 29 21.13 -9.87 -4.27
N ASN A 30 21.96 -9.01 -3.68
CA ASN A 30 21.80 -8.50 -2.32
C ASN A 30 22.41 -7.09 -2.20
N ASN A 31 21.68 -6.17 -1.60
CA ASN A 31 22.10 -4.78 -1.35
C ASN A 31 22.38 -4.48 0.13
N GLN A 32 22.23 -5.44 1.02
CA GLN A 32 22.37 -5.24 2.46
C GLN A 32 23.84 -5.14 2.88
N ASP A 33 24.11 -4.32 3.91
CA ASP A 33 25.43 -4.19 4.52
C ASP A 33 25.81 -5.40 5.37
N THR A 34 24.82 -6.09 5.92
CA THR A 34 25.01 -7.32 6.68
C THR A 34 24.28 -8.46 6.00
N THR A 35 24.88 -9.65 6.03
CA THR A 35 24.32 -10.82 5.35
C THR A 35 24.10 -11.95 6.35
N VAL A 36 22.91 -12.55 6.30
CA VAL A 36 22.57 -13.76 7.05
C VAL A 36 22.76 -14.96 6.12
N PHE A 37 23.57 -15.93 6.57
CA PHE A 37 23.80 -17.19 5.85
C PHE A 37 23.05 -18.30 6.56
N GLU A 38 22.31 -19.09 5.81
CA GLU A 38 21.44 -20.13 6.35
C GLU A 38 21.61 -21.46 5.60
N TRP A 39 21.53 -22.56 6.32
CA TRP A 39 21.60 -23.92 5.79
C TRP A 39 20.80 -24.90 6.65
N LYS A 40 20.41 -26.01 6.05
CA LYS A 40 19.70 -27.06 6.77
C LYS A 40 20.64 -27.86 7.66
N GLN A 41 20.13 -28.27 8.81
CA GLN A 41 20.86 -29.16 9.71
C GLN A 41 21.20 -30.47 8.98
N THR A 42 22.43 -30.96 9.22
CA THR A 42 22.80 -32.34 8.88
C THR A 42 23.04 -33.14 10.16
N ASN A 43 23.27 -34.42 10.00
CA ASN A 43 23.53 -35.35 11.08
C ASN A 43 24.68 -36.30 10.74
N ASP A 44 25.32 -36.81 11.75
CA ASP A 44 26.22 -37.95 11.66
C ASP A 44 25.82 -39.00 12.70
N ASN A 45 25.67 -40.26 12.24
CA ASN A 45 25.17 -41.34 13.10
C ASN A 45 26.27 -42.08 13.85
N ALA A 46 27.55 -41.85 13.54
CA ALA A 46 28.67 -42.60 14.12
C ALA A 46 29.35 -41.80 15.23
N SER A 47 30.01 -40.69 14.93
CA SER A 47 30.67 -39.84 15.94
C SER A 47 29.84 -38.65 16.37
N GLY A 48 28.80 -38.29 15.63
CA GLY A 48 27.98 -37.09 15.83
C GLY A 48 28.64 -35.82 15.30
N LEU A 49 27.83 -34.82 15.01
CA LEU A 49 28.26 -33.55 14.46
C LEU A 49 29.01 -32.71 15.52
N ALA A 50 30.17 -32.18 15.19
CA ALA A 50 30.98 -31.35 16.09
C ALA A 50 30.74 -29.85 15.90
N TYR A 51 30.72 -29.37 14.67
CA TYR A 51 30.49 -27.96 14.32
C TYR A 51 30.28 -27.80 12.80
N TYR A 52 29.92 -26.58 12.39
CA TYR A 52 29.94 -26.16 11.00
C TYR A 52 31.01 -25.08 10.81
N ASP A 53 31.66 -25.09 9.67
CA ASP A 53 32.50 -23.99 9.17
C ASP A 53 31.83 -23.35 7.96
N LEU A 54 31.39 -22.11 8.11
CA LEU A 54 30.93 -21.28 7.00
C LEU A 54 32.16 -20.65 6.34
N HIS A 55 32.35 -20.95 5.08
CA HIS A 55 33.39 -20.36 4.21
C HIS A 55 32.77 -19.29 3.34
N VAL A 56 33.16 -18.03 3.48
CA VAL A 56 32.68 -16.90 2.69
C VAL A 56 33.77 -15.84 2.52
N ASP A 57 34.00 -15.37 1.31
CA ASP A 57 34.99 -14.33 0.97
C ASP A 57 36.40 -14.64 1.51
N GLY A 58 36.80 -15.91 1.47
CA GLY A 58 38.10 -16.38 1.95
C GLY A 58 38.26 -16.45 3.47
N GLU A 59 37.25 -16.15 4.23
CA GLU A 59 37.21 -16.27 5.69
C GLU A 59 36.39 -17.49 6.12
N ILE A 60 36.63 -17.96 7.34
CA ILE A 60 35.96 -19.12 7.92
C ILE A 60 35.31 -18.69 9.25
N TYR A 61 34.03 -18.98 9.39
CA TYR A 61 33.24 -18.70 10.57
C TYR A 61 32.72 -20.01 11.19
N GLY A 62 33.23 -20.39 12.35
CA GLY A 62 32.77 -21.57 13.05
C GLY A 62 31.37 -21.36 13.66
N VAL A 63 30.48 -22.31 13.50
CA VAL A 63 29.11 -22.28 13.99
C VAL A 63 28.83 -23.55 14.80
N ASP A 64 28.19 -23.38 15.94
CA ASP A 64 27.81 -24.49 16.85
C ASP A 64 26.88 -25.47 16.09
N PRO A 65 27.02 -26.79 16.30
CA PRO A 65 26.19 -27.80 15.65
C PRO A 65 24.73 -27.81 16.15
N TYR A 66 24.44 -27.08 17.23
CA TYR A 66 23.08 -26.97 17.77
C TYR A 66 22.58 -25.55 17.55
N PRO A 67 21.52 -25.35 16.70
CA PRO A 67 21.00 -24.03 16.44
C PRO A 67 20.42 -23.41 17.71
N GLY A 68 20.80 -22.16 17.97
CA GLY A 68 20.18 -21.35 19.01
C GLY A 68 18.90 -20.64 18.54
N GLY A 69 18.46 -20.91 17.29
CA GLY A 69 17.35 -20.23 16.65
C GLY A 69 15.98 -20.89 16.87
N THR A 70 14.95 -20.24 16.34
CA THR A 70 13.54 -20.68 16.44
C THR A 70 13.22 -21.89 15.58
N ASP A 71 13.98 -22.13 14.50
CA ASP A 71 13.82 -23.32 13.66
C ASP A 71 14.92 -24.35 13.98
N PRO A 72 14.58 -25.52 14.54
CA PRO A 72 15.56 -26.55 14.87
C PRO A 72 16.22 -27.19 13.64
N ASP A 73 15.67 -27.01 12.44
CA ASP A 73 16.15 -27.61 11.21
C ASP A 73 17.03 -26.66 10.37
N ILE A 74 17.16 -25.37 10.77
CA ILE A 74 17.93 -24.35 10.05
C ILE A 74 18.99 -23.75 10.98
N HIS A 75 20.23 -23.71 10.49
CA HIS A 75 21.33 -22.95 11.09
C HIS A 75 21.45 -21.62 10.39
N SER A 76 21.60 -20.55 11.16
CA SER A 76 21.83 -19.20 10.64
C SER A 76 23.01 -18.52 11.35
N ILE A 77 23.74 -17.70 10.62
CA ILE A 77 24.77 -16.80 11.15
C ILE A 77 24.70 -15.46 10.43
N LYS A 78 24.54 -14.39 11.19
CA LYS A 78 24.67 -13.02 10.68
C LYS A 78 26.14 -12.63 10.68
N ILE A 79 26.63 -12.21 9.52
CA ILE A 79 28.00 -11.71 9.37
C ILE A 79 27.96 -10.18 9.32
N ASP A 80 28.44 -9.56 10.40
CA ASP A 80 28.56 -8.09 10.49
C ASP A 80 29.83 -7.59 9.73
N LYS A 81 29.87 -7.93 8.44
CA LYS A 81 30.92 -7.51 7.52
C LYS A 81 30.28 -6.97 6.26
N VAL A 82 30.62 -5.75 5.91
CA VAL A 82 30.25 -5.19 4.61
C VAL A 82 31.09 -5.88 3.53
N PHE A 83 30.46 -6.75 2.77
CA PHE A 83 31.11 -7.41 1.66
C PHE A 83 31.39 -6.42 0.51
N PRO A 84 32.48 -6.60 -0.26
CA PRO A 84 32.70 -5.77 -1.44
C PRO A 84 31.60 -5.98 -2.48
N GLU A 85 31.36 -4.98 -3.31
CA GLU A 85 30.49 -5.13 -4.47
C GLU A 85 31.12 -6.08 -5.48
N ALA A 86 30.87 -7.37 -5.28
CA ALA A 86 31.46 -8.45 -6.04
C ALA A 86 30.54 -9.68 -6.01
N GLU A 87 30.86 -10.65 -6.83
CA GLU A 87 30.37 -12.00 -6.71
C GLU A 87 31.14 -12.70 -5.57
N ILE A 88 30.43 -13.16 -4.56
CA ILE A 88 30.97 -13.81 -3.38
C ILE A 88 30.52 -15.27 -3.39
N VAL A 89 31.46 -16.19 -3.44
CA VAL A 89 31.19 -17.62 -3.32
C VAL A 89 31.21 -18.00 -1.85
N TRP A 90 30.25 -18.79 -1.44
CA TRP A 90 30.19 -19.33 -0.09
C TRP A 90 29.70 -20.77 -0.07
N TYR A 91 30.11 -21.51 0.96
CA TYR A 91 29.70 -22.87 1.25
C TYR A 91 29.89 -23.19 2.72
N VAL A 92 29.31 -24.29 3.17
CA VAL A 92 29.41 -24.76 4.56
C VAL A 92 30.06 -26.13 4.58
N GLU A 93 30.95 -26.35 5.52
CA GLU A 93 31.50 -27.66 5.84
C GLU A 93 30.93 -28.12 7.20
N ALA A 94 30.31 -29.28 7.23
CA ALA A 94 29.88 -29.95 8.43
C ALA A 94 30.99 -30.90 8.89
N VAL A 95 31.42 -30.77 10.12
CA VAL A 95 32.54 -31.56 10.70
C VAL A 95 32.02 -32.40 11.86
N ASP A 96 32.32 -33.69 11.86
CA ASP A 96 31.97 -34.60 12.94
C ASP A 96 33.04 -34.62 14.03
N HIS A 97 32.80 -35.31 15.15
CA HIS A 97 33.76 -35.45 16.24
C HIS A 97 34.98 -36.30 15.91
N ALA A 98 34.98 -37.06 14.81
CA ALA A 98 36.14 -37.81 14.32
C ALA A 98 37.00 -36.99 13.34
N GLY A 99 36.54 -35.83 12.92
CA GLY A 99 37.21 -34.92 11.99
C GLY A 99 36.92 -35.21 10.51
N ASN A 100 35.91 -36.01 10.21
CA ASN A 100 35.46 -36.20 8.83
C ASN A 100 34.61 -34.99 8.42
N ILE A 101 34.74 -34.59 7.17
CA ILE A 101 34.13 -33.34 6.63
C ILE A 101 33.15 -33.65 5.53
N LYS A 102 31.99 -32.99 5.56
CA LYS A 102 31.04 -32.91 4.46
C LYS A 102 30.86 -31.50 4.02
N LYS A 103 31.24 -31.21 2.77
CA LYS A 103 31.06 -29.93 2.12
C LYS A 103 29.68 -29.85 1.45
N SER A 104 28.97 -28.72 1.62
CA SER A 104 27.75 -28.39 0.89
C SER A 104 28.03 -28.11 -0.59
N GLN A 105 27.00 -27.81 -1.36
CA GLN A 105 27.15 -27.14 -2.65
C GLN A 105 27.75 -25.75 -2.45
N GLU A 106 28.44 -25.23 -3.44
CA GLU A 106 28.87 -23.83 -3.45
C GLU A 106 27.72 -22.96 -3.99
N TRP A 107 27.41 -21.90 -3.28
CA TRP A 107 26.46 -20.88 -3.70
C TRP A 107 27.16 -19.55 -3.92
N THR A 108 26.50 -18.70 -4.68
CA THR A 108 26.99 -17.36 -5.02
C THR A 108 25.97 -16.33 -4.58
N ILE A 109 26.45 -15.30 -3.88
CA ILE A 109 25.73 -14.07 -3.61
C ILE A 109 26.40 -12.94 -4.40
N ASN A 110 25.62 -12.11 -5.05
CA ASN A 110 26.10 -10.96 -5.79
C ASN A 110 25.76 -9.69 -5.02
N ILE A 111 26.73 -8.93 -4.62
CA ILE A 111 26.53 -7.71 -3.85
C ILE A 111 26.48 -6.51 -4.79
N ASP A 112 25.38 -5.79 -4.73
CA ASP A 112 25.19 -4.52 -5.44
C ASP A 112 24.41 -3.55 -4.55
N ARG A 113 25.00 -2.38 -4.23
CA ARG A 113 24.40 -1.31 -3.44
C ARG A 113 24.30 0.00 -4.22
N VAL A 114 24.63 -0.06 -5.49
CA VAL A 114 24.60 1.14 -6.35
C VAL A 114 23.24 1.20 -7.02
N PRO A 115 22.40 2.18 -6.67
CA PRO A 115 21.11 2.34 -7.34
C PRO A 115 21.26 2.59 -8.85
N PRO A 116 20.26 2.23 -9.65
CA PRO A 116 20.23 2.54 -11.07
C PRO A 116 20.45 4.03 -11.34
N SER A 117 21.16 4.34 -12.39
CA SER A 117 21.20 5.69 -12.92
C SER A 117 19.90 5.96 -13.67
N LEU A 118 19.17 7.01 -13.29
CA LEU A 118 17.90 7.42 -13.91
C LEU A 118 18.07 8.78 -14.59
N SER A 119 17.69 8.88 -15.85
CA SER A 119 17.68 10.13 -16.60
C SER A 119 16.28 10.41 -17.16
N HIS A 120 15.75 11.57 -16.85
CA HIS A 120 14.45 12.05 -17.27
C HIS A 120 14.51 13.55 -17.59
N SER A 121 13.74 13.98 -18.58
CA SER A 121 13.51 15.42 -18.88
C SER A 121 12.09 15.75 -18.46
N PRO A 122 11.88 16.44 -17.33
CA PRO A 122 10.54 16.67 -16.79
C PRO A 122 9.62 17.40 -17.77
N VAL A 123 8.40 16.89 -17.91
CA VAL A 123 7.30 17.60 -18.54
C VAL A 123 6.62 18.42 -17.45
N THR A 124 6.58 19.74 -17.60
CA THR A 124 6.09 20.66 -16.58
C THR A 124 4.85 21.45 -17.00
N ILE A 125 4.43 21.36 -18.27
CA ILE A 125 3.29 22.08 -18.81
C ILE A 125 2.53 21.16 -19.78
N ALA A 126 1.21 21.19 -19.71
CA ALA A 126 0.28 20.58 -20.65
C ALA A 126 -0.89 21.53 -20.97
N ASN A 127 -1.56 21.31 -22.07
CA ASN A 127 -2.83 22.01 -22.35
C ASN A 127 -4.00 21.13 -21.91
N LEU A 128 -5.04 21.77 -21.40
CA LEU A 128 -6.27 21.08 -20.97
C LEU A 128 -6.81 20.15 -22.05
N GLY A 129 -7.02 18.89 -21.70
CA GLY A 129 -7.56 17.87 -22.61
C GLY A 129 -6.57 17.32 -23.64
N GLU A 130 -5.31 17.77 -23.67
CA GLU A 130 -4.28 17.24 -24.57
C GLU A 130 -3.44 16.15 -23.87
N SER A 131 -3.15 15.08 -24.59
CA SER A 131 -2.35 13.97 -24.06
C SER A 131 -0.91 14.38 -23.81
N VAL A 132 -0.32 13.82 -22.75
CA VAL A 132 1.06 14.06 -22.32
C VAL A 132 1.87 12.79 -22.43
N THR A 133 3.03 12.85 -23.08
CA THR A 133 3.94 11.70 -23.18
C THR A 133 5.12 11.87 -22.23
N ILE A 134 5.34 10.87 -21.39
CA ILE A 134 6.42 10.80 -20.41
C ILE A 134 7.35 9.66 -20.81
N GLY A 135 8.66 9.97 -20.92
CA GLY A 135 9.70 9.00 -21.19
C GLY A 135 10.89 9.20 -20.26
N ALA A 136 11.57 8.11 -19.97
CA ALA A 136 12.79 8.10 -19.17
C ALA A 136 13.74 7.01 -19.64
N ASN A 137 15.00 7.11 -19.24
CA ASN A 137 15.96 6.06 -19.42
C ASN A 137 16.63 5.77 -18.08
N ALA A 138 16.82 4.50 -17.80
CA ALA A 138 17.60 4.06 -16.67
C ALA A 138 18.63 3.02 -17.12
N ASP A 139 19.72 2.91 -16.39
CA ASP A 139 20.76 1.92 -16.62
C ASP A 139 21.37 1.49 -15.29
N ASP A 140 21.52 0.21 -15.13
CA ASP A 140 22.32 -0.39 -14.09
C ASP A 140 23.27 -1.41 -14.70
N SER A 141 24.57 -1.15 -14.53
CA SER A 141 25.64 -1.91 -15.18
C SER A 141 26.02 -3.18 -14.42
N ARG A 142 25.53 -3.34 -13.18
CA ARG A 142 25.95 -4.42 -12.31
C ARG A 142 24.90 -5.50 -12.14
N SER A 143 23.83 -5.23 -11.42
CA SER A 143 22.73 -6.19 -11.26
C SER A 143 21.76 -6.15 -12.43
N GLY A 144 21.74 -5.06 -13.17
CA GLY A 144 20.80 -4.82 -14.26
C GLY A 144 19.45 -4.33 -13.75
N LEU A 145 18.72 -3.65 -14.61
CA LEU A 145 17.40 -3.13 -14.26
C LEU A 145 16.40 -4.26 -14.01
N MET A 146 15.59 -4.08 -12.98
CA MET A 146 14.42 -4.88 -12.69
C MET A 146 13.16 -4.26 -13.31
N TYR A 147 12.96 -2.96 -13.07
CA TYR A 147 11.88 -2.18 -13.68
C TYR A 147 12.28 -0.71 -13.87
N LEU A 148 11.52 -0.02 -14.72
CA LEU A 148 11.47 1.42 -14.87
C LEU A 148 9.99 1.78 -15.05
N GLU A 149 9.40 2.47 -14.09
CA GLU A 149 7.96 2.65 -14.00
C GLU A 149 7.57 4.10 -13.80
N LEU A 150 6.45 4.48 -14.40
CA LEU A 150 5.80 5.78 -14.22
C LEU A 150 4.56 5.62 -13.33
N PHE A 151 4.43 6.57 -12.43
CA PHE A 151 3.22 6.77 -11.63
C PHE A 151 2.75 8.21 -11.78
N TYR A 152 1.45 8.44 -11.91
CA TYR A 152 0.89 9.79 -11.94
C TYR A 152 -0.39 9.91 -11.11
N ARG A 153 -0.78 11.14 -10.81
CA ARG A 153 -2.03 11.48 -10.12
C ARG A 153 -2.73 12.61 -10.82
N ILE A 154 -4.05 12.57 -10.79
CA ILE A 154 -4.94 13.65 -11.24
C ILE A 154 -5.36 14.42 -9.99
N GLY A 155 -5.02 15.70 -9.94
CA GLY A 155 -5.44 16.62 -8.91
C GLY A 155 -5.24 16.14 -7.48
N GLY A 156 -6.31 16.23 -6.71
CA GLY A 156 -6.36 15.81 -5.31
C GLY A 156 -6.68 14.35 -5.08
N GLU A 157 -6.71 13.53 -6.15
CA GLU A 157 -6.94 12.09 -5.99
C GLU A 157 -5.85 11.48 -5.12
N ASP A 158 -6.27 10.66 -4.18
CA ASP A 158 -5.33 9.93 -3.34
C ASP A 158 -4.74 8.71 -4.06
N GLN A 159 -5.38 8.21 -5.10
CA GLN A 159 -4.95 7.03 -5.83
C GLN A 159 -3.91 7.36 -6.90
N LEU A 160 -2.78 6.64 -6.88
CA LEU A 160 -1.81 6.64 -7.96
C LEU A 160 -2.34 5.84 -9.15
N GLN A 161 -2.17 6.41 -10.34
CA GLN A 161 -2.34 5.71 -11.60
C GLN A 161 -1.01 5.07 -11.99
N GLY A 162 -1.00 3.79 -12.29
CA GLY A 162 0.21 3.00 -12.60
C GLY A 162 0.31 1.72 -11.75
N PRO A 163 1.45 1.03 -11.76
CA PRO A 163 2.67 1.35 -12.51
C PRO A 163 2.52 1.22 -14.03
N TYR A 164 3.19 2.08 -14.79
CA TYR A 164 3.28 2.00 -16.25
C TYR A 164 4.72 1.74 -16.66
N ASP A 165 4.96 0.63 -17.35
CA ASP A 165 6.28 0.21 -17.78
C ASP A 165 6.89 1.17 -18.82
N LEU A 166 8.04 1.77 -18.49
CA LEU A 166 8.83 2.61 -19.37
C LEU A 166 10.04 1.88 -20.00
N LEU A 167 10.33 0.63 -19.61
CA LEU A 167 11.36 -0.18 -20.28
C LEU A 167 10.94 -0.54 -21.70
N SER A 168 9.66 -0.70 -21.95
CA SER A 168 9.10 -1.00 -23.27
C SER A 168 8.89 0.23 -24.15
N GLY A 169 9.03 1.45 -23.61
CA GLY A 169 8.88 2.73 -24.31
C GLY A 169 8.12 3.78 -23.50
N ASP A 170 8.03 4.97 -24.04
CA ASP A 170 7.35 6.09 -23.39
C ASP A 170 5.88 5.79 -23.13
N HIS A 171 5.35 6.28 -22.01
CA HIS A 171 3.92 6.21 -21.69
C HIS A 171 3.21 7.51 -22.05
N THR A 172 2.01 7.40 -22.61
CA THR A 172 1.16 8.56 -22.93
C THR A 172 -0.03 8.61 -21.98
N ILE A 173 -0.04 9.61 -21.11
CA ILE A 173 -1.18 9.96 -20.26
C ILE A 173 -2.28 10.50 -21.18
N SER A 174 -3.50 9.98 -21.01
CA SER A 174 -4.64 10.38 -21.81
C SER A 174 -5.00 11.86 -21.61
N GLY A 175 -5.41 12.56 -22.68
CA GLY A 175 -5.96 13.90 -22.53
C GLY A 175 -7.20 13.98 -21.63
N ALA A 176 -7.92 12.86 -21.44
CA ALA A 176 -9.03 12.81 -20.49
C ALA A 176 -8.58 12.96 -19.03
N ASP A 177 -7.32 12.65 -18.71
CA ASP A 177 -6.72 12.77 -17.38
C ASP A 177 -6.02 14.12 -17.17
N VAL A 178 -5.84 14.89 -18.25
CA VAL A 178 -5.26 16.25 -18.20
C VAL A 178 -6.39 17.25 -17.98
N THR A 179 -6.76 17.44 -16.72
CA THR A 179 -7.94 18.17 -16.28
C THR A 179 -7.60 19.49 -15.59
N THR A 180 -8.62 20.26 -15.21
CA THR A 180 -8.50 21.48 -14.39
C THR A 180 -8.06 21.20 -12.96
N GLU A 181 -8.05 19.95 -12.53
CA GLU A 181 -7.56 19.56 -11.21
C GLU A 181 -6.03 19.55 -11.14
N GLY A 182 -5.34 19.52 -12.30
CA GLY A 182 -3.88 19.42 -12.38
C GLY A 182 -3.40 17.98 -12.44
N LEU A 183 -2.10 17.82 -12.61
CA LEU A 183 -1.47 16.52 -12.79
C LEU A 183 -0.07 16.52 -12.16
N SER A 184 0.30 15.43 -11.52
CA SER A 184 1.65 15.23 -11.02
C SER A 184 2.10 13.79 -11.23
N TYR A 185 3.42 13.56 -11.37
CA TYR A 185 3.96 12.23 -11.62
C TYR A 185 5.37 12.07 -11.02
N PHE A 186 5.77 10.83 -10.84
CA PHE A 186 7.15 10.46 -10.58
C PHE A 186 7.52 9.19 -11.36
N ILE A 187 8.81 8.95 -11.48
CA ILE A 187 9.36 7.79 -12.15
C ILE A 187 10.25 7.06 -11.16
N GLU A 188 10.11 5.76 -11.10
CA GLU A 188 10.91 4.88 -10.27
C GLU A 188 11.67 3.86 -11.11
N ALA A 189 12.93 3.64 -10.79
CA ALA A 189 13.76 2.60 -11.37
C ALA A 189 14.34 1.74 -10.26
N ALA A 190 14.25 0.43 -10.39
CA ALA A 190 14.91 -0.51 -9.50
C ALA A 190 15.82 -1.46 -10.28
N ASP A 191 16.90 -1.88 -9.65
CA ASP A 191 17.76 -2.95 -10.13
C ASP A 191 17.36 -4.32 -9.53
N GLN A 192 18.02 -5.38 -9.95
CA GLN A 192 17.74 -6.74 -9.45
C GLN A 192 18.22 -6.97 -8.01
N ALA A 193 19.01 -6.05 -7.45
CA ALA A 193 19.39 -6.04 -6.05
C ALA A 193 18.43 -5.21 -5.17
N TRP A 194 17.36 -4.63 -5.75
CA TRP A 194 16.38 -3.77 -5.08
C TRP A 194 16.93 -2.43 -4.61
N ASN A 195 18.00 -1.92 -5.27
CA ASN A 195 18.33 -0.52 -5.09
C ASN A 195 17.40 0.33 -5.96
N ILE A 196 16.87 1.40 -5.40
CA ILE A 196 15.83 2.23 -6.03
C ILE A 196 16.37 3.63 -6.30
N THR A 197 16.01 4.19 -7.44
CA THR A 197 16.19 5.59 -7.80
C THR A 197 14.88 6.17 -8.30
N THR A 198 14.52 7.36 -7.82
CA THR A 198 13.31 8.08 -8.26
C THR A 198 13.64 9.39 -8.98
N SER A 199 12.72 9.82 -9.84
CA SER A 199 12.73 11.16 -10.43
C SER A 199 11.35 11.82 -10.25
N PRO A 200 11.26 12.93 -9.47
CA PRO A 200 12.34 13.59 -8.73
C PRO A 200 12.84 12.72 -7.58
N ALA A 201 13.97 13.07 -6.98
CA ALA A 201 14.54 12.34 -5.84
C ALA A 201 13.62 12.38 -4.61
N GLU A 202 12.80 13.41 -4.49
CA GLU A 202 11.77 13.57 -3.46
C GLU A 202 10.53 14.20 -4.09
N GLY A 203 9.33 13.83 -3.64
CA GLY A 203 8.07 14.37 -4.11
C GLY A 203 7.69 13.91 -5.52
N ALA A 204 7.07 14.77 -6.29
CA ALA A 204 6.63 14.49 -7.65
C ALA A 204 6.90 15.68 -8.58
N HIS A 205 7.05 15.43 -9.88
CA HIS A 205 7.01 16.46 -10.91
C HIS A 205 5.59 16.97 -11.08
N ASP A 206 5.38 18.26 -10.96
CA ASP A 206 4.10 18.89 -11.29
C ASP A 206 3.99 19.17 -12.79
N ILE A 207 2.83 18.88 -13.35
CA ILE A 207 2.45 19.30 -14.70
C ILE A 207 1.37 20.36 -14.59
N THR A 208 1.77 21.61 -14.72
CA THR A 208 0.85 22.74 -14.77
C THR A 208 -0.02 22.63 -16.01
N VAL A 209 -1.35 22.52 -15.84
CA VAL A 209 -2.29 22.47 -16.95
C VAL A 209 -2.73 23.87 -17.34
N THR A 210 -2.46 24.26 -18.57
CA THR A 210 -2.92 25.53 -19.15
C THR A 210 -4.40 25.44 -19.51
N ILE A 211 -5.20 26.34 -19.00
CA ILE A 211 -6.64 26.44 -19.21
C ILE A 211 -6.90 27.59 -20.18
N PRO A 212 -7.47 27.34 -21.36
CA PRO A 212 -7.83 28.42 -22.29
C PRO A 212 -8.98 29.26 -21.72
N GLY A 213 -9.10 30.50 -22.18
CA GLY A 213 -10.18 31.39 -21.76
C GLY A 213 -11.58 30.92 -22.17
N ASP A 214 -12.59 31.57 -21.63
CA ASP A 214 -14.04 31.45 -21.88
C ASP A 214 -14.66 30.10 -21.44
N GLY A 215 -15.32 30.09 -20.29
CA GLY A 215 -16.24 29.03 -19.85
C GLY A 215 -15.63 27.66 -19.62
N GLN A 216 -14.30 27.56 -19.52
CA GLN A 216 -13.62 26.27 -19.31
C GLN A 216 -13.73 25.78 -17.86
N LEU A 217 -13.83 26.70 -16.92
CA LEU A 217 -13.97 26.41 -15.50
C LEU A 217 -15.08 27.28 -14.90
N SER A 218 -16.31 26.83 -15.02
CA SER A 218 -17.48 27.55 -14.51
C SER A 218 -17.75 27.25 -13.05
N ASN A 219 -18.52 28.13 -12.39
CA ASN A 219 -18.94 27.99 -11.01
C ASN A 219 -19.91 26.81 -10.81
N ALA A 220 -19.37 25.63 -10.60
CA ALA A 220 -20.17 24.40 -10.37
C ALA A 220 -20.91 24.37 -9.02
N ARG A 221 -20.53 25.23 -8.05
CA ARG A 221 -21.21 25.32 -6.74
C ARG A 221 -22.67 25.74 -6.89
N TRP A 222 -22.96 26.62 -7.86
CA TRP A 222 -24.30 27.11 -8.14
C TRP A 222 -24.73 26.74 -9.58
N PRO A 223 -25.19 25.51 -9.79
CA PRO A 223 -25.57 25.04 -11.13
C PRO A 223 -26.68 25.87 -11.79
N SER A 224 -27.44 26.61 -11.00
CA SER A 224 -28.52 27.53 -11.47
C SER A 224 -28.12 29.00 -11.45
N GLY A 225 -26.82 29.27 -11.34
CA GLY A 225 -26.24 30.61 -11.17
C GLY A 225 -26.05 31.04 -9.74
N VAL A 226 -25.23 32.06 -9.55
CA VAL A 226 -24.96 32.68 -8.23
C VAL A 226 -26.29 33.16 -7.61
N PRO A 227 -26.55 32.89 -6.32
CA PRO A 227 -27.78 33.35 -5.65
C PRO A 227 -27.98 34.86 -5.77
N ALA A 228 -29.08 35.28 -6.41
CA ALA A 228 -29.39 36.67 -6.66
C ALA A 228 -30.16 37.30 -5.50
N GLY A 229 -29.88 38.58 -5.22
CA GLY A 229 -30.62 39.34 -4.21
C GLY A 229 -29.87 40.59 -3.74
N LYS A 230 -30.48 41.29 -2.76
CA LYS A 230 -29.92 42.55 -2.20
C LYS A 230 -29.65 42.47 -0.70
N GLU A 231 -30.07 41.38 -0.09
CA GLU A 231 -29.94 41.19 1.35
C GLU A 231 -28.53 40.69 1.71
N VAL A 232 -28.11 40.93 2.94
CA VAL A 232 -26.81 40.44 3.43
C VAL A 232 -26.66 38.94 3.29
N THR A 233 -27.75 38.20 3.39
CA THR A 233 -27.81 36.74 3.21
C THR A 233 -27.57 36.29 1.76
N ASN A 234 -27.58 37.19 0.79
CA ASN A 234 -27.28 36.87 -0.61
C ASN A 234 -25.78 36.98 -0.94
N TYR A 235 -24.96 37.54 -0.05
CA TYR A 235 -23.52 37.49 -0.26
C TYR A 235 -23.01 36.06 -0.28
N GLN A 236 -22.09 35.82 -1.18
CA GLN A 236 -21.37 34.54 -1.31
C GLN A 236 -19.89 34.82 -1.06
N LEU A 237 -19.25 33.97 -0.27
CA LEU A 237 -17.81 33.98 -0.12
C LEU A 237 -17.24 33.01 -1.18
N ILE A 238 -16.57 33.57 -2.18
CA ILE A 238 -16.09 32.81 -3.35
C ILE A 238 -14.57 32.86 -3.47
N SER A 239 -13.99 31.82 -4.06
CA SER A 239 -12.60 31.77 -4.48
C SER A 239 -12.51 31.35 -5.95
N PHE A 240 -11.31 31.42 -6.51
CA PHE A 240 -11.05 31.01 -7.88
C PHE A 240 -10.05 29.85 -7.85
N PRO A 241 -10.45 28.63 -8.24
CA PRO A 241 -9.68 27.40 -8.03
C PRO A 241 -8.58 27.19 -9.09
N ILE A 242 -8.08 28.26 -9.66
CA ILE A 242 -6.91 28.28 -10.56
C ILE A 242 -6.07 29.53 -10.33
N ILE A 243 -4.91 29.60 -10.99
CA ILE A 243 -4.09 30.80 -11.09
C ILE A 243 -4.48 31.51 -12.40
N PRO A 244 -5.27 32.61 -12.36
CA PRO A 244 -5.66 33.31 -13.58
C PRO A 244 -4.44 34.01 -14.20
N ASP A 245 -4.39 34.07 -15.54
CA ASP A 245 -3.33 34.78 -16.27
C ASP A 245 -3.43 36.28 -16.05
N ASN A 246 -4.66 36.80 -15.88
CA ASN A 246 -4.94 38.17 -15.50
C ASN A 246 -5.77 38.18 -14.21
N GLY A 247 -5.14 38.44 -13.07
CA GLY A 247 -5.80 38.53 -11.76
C GLY A 247 -6.61 39.80 -11.52
N SER A 248 -6.83 40.65 -12.52
CA SER A 248 -7.71 41.82 -12.39
C SER A 248 -9.16 41.33 -12.22
N ALA A 249 -9.83 41.80 -11.16
CA ALA A 249 -11.25 41.49 -10.96
C ALA A 249 -12.12 41.95 -12.15
N GLN A 250 -11.66 42.97 -12.89
CA GLN A 250 -12.32 43.42 -14.09
C GLN A 250 -12.27 42.38 -15.20
N ALA A 251 -11.14 41.75 -15.43
CA ALA A 251 -10.98 40.73 -16.47
C ALA A 251 -11.77 39.47 -16.18
N ILE A 252 -11.89 39.11 -14.88
CA ILE A 252 -12.52 37.86 -14.45
C ILE A 252 -14.06 37.99 -14.32
N LEU A 253 -14.59 39.19 -14.07
CA LEU A 253 -15.98 39.34 -13.64
C LEU A 253 -16.86 40.16 -14.63
N GLU A 254 -16.27 41.10 -15.43
CA GLU A 254 -17.12 41.96 -16.27
C GLU A 254 -17.68 41.27 -17.53
N ASP A 255 -17.06 40.20 -17.98
CA ASP A 255 -17.59 39.39 -19.09
C ASP A 255 -18.83 38.60 -18.67
N ASP A 256 -18.85 38.08 -17.43
CA ASP A 256 -19.96 37.34 -16.84
C ASP A 256 -21.06 38.26 -16.26
N LEU A 257 -20.64 39.22 -15.46
CA LEU A 257 -21.55 40.11 -14.71
C LEU A 257 -21.91 41.39 -15.43
N GLY A 258 -21.24 41.66 -16.57
CA GLY A 258 -21.34 42.94 -17.30
C GLY A 258 -20.59 44.06 -16.62
N THR A 259 -20.52 45.21 -17.31
CA THR A 259 -19.82 46.42 -16.77
C THR A 259 -20.29 46.73 -15.37
N TYR A 260 -19.35 47.06 -14.51
CA TYR A 260 -19.61 47.33 -13.10
C TYR A 260 -20.68 48.40 -12.85
N ASP A 261 -21.69 47.97 -12.11
CA ASP A 261 -22.73 48.84 -11.55
C ASP A 261 -23.04 48.33 -10.12
N ASN A 262 -22.70 49.11 -9.12
CA ASN A 262 -22.87 48.74 -7.70
C ASN A 262 -24.33 48.57 -7.26
N ALA A 263 -25.29 48.87 -8.09
CA ALA A 263 -26.70 48.56 -7.89
C ALA A 263 -27.06 47.13 -8.40
N ILE A 264 -26.22 46.56 -9.28
CA ILE A 264 -26.42 45.27 -9.91
C ILE A 264 -25.54 44.22 -9.24
N TRP A 265 -24.27 44.44 -9.14
CA TRP A 265 -23.36 43.51 -8.50
C TRP A 265 -22.23 44.26 -7.75
N ARG A 266 -21.67 43.61 -6.69
CA ARG A 266 -20.55 44.16 -5.91
C ARG A 266 -19.59 43.03 -5.56
N PHE A 267 -18.31 43.36 -5.52
CA PHE A 267 -17.21 42.45 -5.25
C PHE A 267 -16.20 43.09 -4.28
N TYR A 268 -15.83 42.35 -3.21
CA TYR A 268 -15.00 42.84 -2.15
C TYR A 268 -13.88 41.89 -1.79
N GLY A 269 -12.65 42.41 -1.66
CA GLY A 269 -11.55 41.80 -0.95
C GLY A 269 -11.40 42.35 0.46
N TYR A 270 -10.90 41.54 1.38
CA TYR A 270 -10.60 41.97 2.74
C TYR A 270 -9.17 42.55 2.82
N SER A 271 -9.02 43.72 3.38
CA SER A 271 -7.73 44.43 3.49
C SER A 271 -7.15 44.48 4.92
N GLY A 272 -7.85 43.84 5.88
CA GLY A 272 -7.50 43.82 7.30
C GLY A 272 -8.15 44.93 8.11
N GLY A 273 -8.14 44.80 9.44
CA GLY A 273 -8.69 45.77 10.38
C GLY A 273 -10.19 46.02 10.22
N GLY A 274 -10.97 45.03 9.76
CA GLY A 274 -12.40 45.20 9.48
C GLY A 274 -12.72 45.96 8.19
N SER A 275 -11.73 46.23 7.35
CA SER A 275 -11.88 47.03 6.15
C SER A 275 -11.96 46.15 4.89
N TYR A 276 -12.84 46.52 3.96
CA TYR A 276 -12.98 45.90 2.67
C TYR A 276 -12.62 46.84 1.54
N GLN A 277 -11.93 46.32 0.55
CA GLN A 277 -11.70 46.99 -0.71
C GLN A 277 -12.74 46.57 -1.71
N GLU A 278 -13.50 47.51 -2.24
CA GLU A 278 -14.49 47.23 -3.29
C GLU A 278 -13.85 47.33 -4.68
N TYR A 279 -14.42 46.53 -5.61
CA TYR A 279 -14.12 46.66 -7.04
C TYR A 279 -14.13 48.15 -7.47
N PRO A 280 -13.23 48.62 -8.38
CA PRO A 280 -12.33 47.82 -9.23
C PRO A 280 -10.93 47.58 -8.64
N GLY A 281 -10.67 48.00 -7.43
CA GLY A 281 -9.32 47.94 -6.84
C GLY A 281 -8.90 46.54 -6.35
N VAL A 282 -9.75 45.51 -6.49
CA VAL A 282 -9.47 44.16 -6.04
C VAL A 282 -8.65 43.40 -7.08
N ILE A 283 -7.59 42.75 -6.63
CA ILE A 283 -6.81 41.79 -7.40
C ILE A 283 -7.12 40.41 -6.87
N VAL A 284 -7.61 39.54 -7.74
CA VAL A 284 -7.84 38.14 -7.44
C VAL A 284 -6.52 37.39 -7.36
N LYS A 285 -6.32 36.68 -6.25
CA LYS A 285 -5.13 35.88 -5.98
C LYS A 285 -5.56 34.45 -5.64
N PRO A 286 -4.88 33.44 -6.16
CA PRO A 286 -5.15 32.06 -5.75
C PRO A 286 -4.91 31.88 -4.26
N GLY A 287 -5.68 31.01 -3.61
CA GLY A 287 -5.63 30.79 -2.17
C GLY A 287 -6.34 31.86 -1.31
N PHE A 288 -6.95 32.87 -1.94
CA PHE A 288 -7.78 33.86 -1.26
C PHE A 288 -9.22 33.82 -1.73
N SER A 289 -10.14 34.26 -0.85
CA SER A 289 -11.57 34.38 -1.17
C SER A 289 -12.08 35.81 -1.06
N TYR A 290 -13.23 36.05 -1.64
CA TYR A 290 -13.82 37.37 -1.85
C TYR A 290 -15.33 37.30 -1.66
N PHE A 291 -15.96 38.39 -1.24
CA PHE A 291 -17.39 38.49 -1.19
C PHE A 291 -17.97 38.98 -2.51
N LEU A 292 -18.88 38.22 -3.08
CA LEU A 292 -19.67 38.56 -4.25
C LEU A 292 -21.14 38.63 -3.90
N ILE A 293 -21.85 39.67 -4.40
CA ILE A 293 -23.31 39.75 -4.41
C ILE A 293 -23.77 40.23 -5.77
N THR A 294 -24.82 39.65 -6.30
CA THR A 294 -25.47 40.09 -7.56
C THR A 294 -26.97 40.08 -7.43
N THR A 295 -27.64 40.98 -8.16
CA THR A 295 -29.10 41.00 -8.31
C THR A 295 -29.55 40.28 -9.58
N GLN A 296 -28.62 39.82 -10.40
CA GLN A 296 -28.89 39.11 -11.65
C GLN A 296 -29.12 37.64 -11.40
N GLU A 297 -30.17 37.07 -11.92
CA GLU A 297 -30.50 35.65 -11.84
C GLU A 297 -29.79 34.85 -12.93
N GLY A 298 -29.36 33.63 -12.59
CA GLY A 298 -28.80 32.67 -13.54
C GLY A 298 -27.39 33.00 -14.02
N ILE A 299 -26.67 33.88 -13.32
CA ILE A 299 -25.27 34.22 -13.66
C ILE A 299 -24.36 33.07 -13.22
N THR A 300 -23.54 32.59 -14.12
CA THR A 300 -22.41 31.70 -13.89
C THR A 300 -21.13 32.53 -13.99
N VAL A 301 -20.24 32.40 -13.05
CA VAL A 301 -18.92 33.05 -13.07
C VAL A 301 -17.87 32.02 -13.45
N ASP A 302 -16.99 32.34 -14.38
CA ASP A 302 -15.84 31.52 -14.72
C ASP A 302 -14.50 32.15 -14.33
N THR A 303 -13.38 31.55 -14.67
CA THR A 303 -12.06 32.00 -14.25
C THR A 303 -11.25 32.62 -15.37
N ASP A 304 -11.78 32.68 -16.59
CA ASP A 304 -10.99 33.01 -17.79
C ASP A 304 -9.78 32.08 -18.02
N ALA A 305 -8.85 32.56 -18.87
CA ALA A 305 -7.59 31.88 -19.10
C ALA A 305 -6.71 31.84 -17.84
N GLY A 306 -6.07 30.72 -17.64
CA GLY A 306 -5.18 30.54 -16.49
C GLY A 306 -4.46 29.20 -16.51
N ARG A 307 -4.07 28.77 -15.34
CA ARG A 307 -3.40 27.50 -15.15
C ARG A 307 -3.71 26.90 -13.78
N THR A 308 -3.53 25.60 -13.65
CA THR A 308 -3.66 24.91 -12.36
C THR A 308 -2.57 25.34 -11.38
N ALA A 309 -2.87 25.29 -10.09
CA ALA A 309 -1.86 25.40 -9.04
C ALA A 309 -1.02 24.12 -8.98
N ASN A 310 0.20 24.23 -8.44
CA ASN A 310 1.07 23.07 -8.24
C ASN A 310 0.42 22.09 -7.26
N THR A 311 0.25 20.83 -7.70
CA THR A 311 -0.35 19.75 -6.91
C THR A 311 0.67 18.83 -6.26
N SER A 312 1.97 19.09 -6.43
CA SER A 312 3.06 18.30 -5.83
C SER A 312 3.55 18.86 -4.50
N GLU A 313 3.20 20.11 -4.17
CA GLU A 313 3.63 20.80 -2.97
C GLU A 313 2.47 21.52 -2.28
N PRO A 314 2.56 21.80 -0.95
CA PRO A 314 1.58 22.59 -0.23
C PRO A 314 1.43 23.99 -0.82
N PHE A 315 0.21 24.46 -0.97
CA PHE A 315 -0.05 25.84 -1.37
C PHE A 315 0.03 26.78 -0.15
N GLU A 316 0.97 27.72 -0.18
CA GLU A 316 1.21 28.65 0.92
C GLU A 316 0.29 29.88 0.83
N VAL A 317 -0.43 30.17 1.92
CA VAL A 317 -1.22 31.40 2.10
C VAL A 317 -0.65 32.21 3.25
N ASN A 318 -0.32 33.48 3.02
CA ASN A 318 0.10 34.39 4.09
C ASN A 318 -1.13 34.88 4.87
N LEU A 319 -1.10 34.71 6.20
CA LEU A 319 -2.14 35.12 7.10
C LEU A 319 -1.95 36.55 7.60
N ASN A 320 -3.03 37.25 7.86
CA ASN A 320 -3.03 38.53 8.59
C ASN A 320 -2.90 38.26 10.09
N SER A 321 -1.69 38.28 10.63
CA SER A 321 -1.43 37.96 12.04
C SER A 321 -2.32 38.78 12.98
N GLY A 322 -3.06 38.07 13.85
CA GLY A 322 -4.00 38.67 14.78
C GLY A 322 -5.32 39.18 14.19
N ASP A 323 -5.52 39.01 12.88
CA ASP A 323 -6.71 39.44 12.16
C ASP A 323 -7.26 38.34 11.24
N TRP A 324 -8.44 38.54 10.68
CA TRP A 324 -9.05 37.63 9.75
C TRP A 324 -8.32 37.58 8.41
N THR A 325 -8.23 36.41 7.83
CA THR A 325 -7.81 36.20 6.46
C THR A 325 -8.91 35.45 5.70
N LEU A 326 -9.30 35.94 4.54
CA LEU A 326 -10.23 35.30 3.65
C LEU A 326 -9.44 34.30 2.78
N ILE A 327 -9.62 33.02 3.02
CA ILE A 327 -8.87 31.93 2.41
C ILE A 327 -9.76 31.25 1.38
N GLY A 328 -9.23 31.01 0.18
CA GLY A 328 -9.89 30.33 -0.91
C GLY A 328 -9.22 29.00 -1.27
N ASN A 329 -9.93 28.13 -1.93
CA ASN A 329 -9.36 26.91 -2.50
C ASN A 329 -8.58 27.28 -3.79
N PRO A 330 -7.25 27.03 -3.84
CA PRO A 330 -6.48 27.26 -5.06
C PRO A 330 -6.57 26.12 -6.07
N PHE A 331 -7.28 25.04 -5.74
CA PHE A 331 -7.39 23.81 -6.52
C PHE A 331 -8.84 23.56 -6.97
N ASP A 332 -9.02 22.87 -8.10
CA ASP A 332 -10.34 22.49 -8.62
C ASP A 332 -10.82 21.12 -8.08
N PHE A 333 -10.51 20.85 -6.80
CA PHE A 333 -10.97 19.68 -6.06
C PHE A 333 -11.15 20.00 -4.57
N ASP A 334 -11.89 19.16 -3.87
CA ASP A 334 -12.20 19.34 -2.45
C ASP A 334 -10.94 19.19 -1.59
N ILE A 335 -10.75 20.12 -0.65
CA ILE A 335 -9.71 20.06 0.37
C ILE A 335 -10.35 19.85 1.74
N PRO A 336 -10.20 18.67 2.36
CA PRO A 336 -10.59 18.44 3.73
C PRO A 336 -9.84 19.36 4.69
N MET A 337 -10.48 19.79 5.81
CA MET A 337 -9.87 20.74 6.74
C MET A 337 -8.62 20.18 7.45
N GLU A 338 -8.48 18.86 7.56
CA GLU A 338 -7.27 18.18 8.07
C GLU A 338 -6.04 18.42 7.20
N ARG A 339 -6.22 18.75 5.93
CA ARG A 339 -5.15 19.08 4.97
C ARG A 339 -4.78 20.56 4.99
N ILE A 340 -5.37 21.34 5.87
CA ILE A 340 -5.06 22.75 6.03
C ILE A 340 -4.38 22.93 7.38
N THR A 341 -3.09 23.31 7.34
CA THR A 341 -2.26 23.42 8.54
C THR A 341 -1.63 24.81 8.66
N THR A 342 -1.39 25.24 9.88
CA THR A 342 -0.62 26.46 10.12
C THR A 342 0.88 26.17 10.12
N ASN A 343 1.71 27.22 9.99
CA ASN A 343 3.17 27.10 10.16
C ASN A 343 3.59 26.70 11.60
N GLU A 344 2.66 26.57 12.52
CA GLU A 344 2.86 26.09 13.89
C GLU A 344 2.45 24.61 14.06
N GLY A 345 2.00 23.96 12.97
CA GLY A 345 1.61 22.56 12.94
C GLY A 345 0.17 22.28 13.40
N ALA A 346 -0.64 23.32 13.69
CA ALA A 346 -2.05 23.12 14.02
C ALA A 346 -2.89 22.92 12.76
N THR A 347 -3.79 21.93 12.76
CA THR A 347 -4.78 21.71 11.69
C THR A 347 -6.01 22.58 11.92
N LEU A 348 -6.77 22.87 10.85
CA LEU A 348 -8.02 23.63 10.96
C LEU A 348 -9.26 22.76 11.23
N VAL A 349 -9.09 21.47 11.45
CA VAL A 349 -10.20 20.58 11.80
C VAL A 349 -10.80 21.00 13.15
N GLY A 350 -12.10 21.34 13.13
CA GLY A 350 -12.80 21.75 14.34
C GLY A 350 -12.27 23.03 14.99
N ASP A 351 -11.38 23.79 14.32
CA ASP A 351 -10.88 25.07 14.83
C ASP A 351 -12.06 26.05 14.98
N PRO A 352 -12.30 26.59 16.19
CA PRO A 352 -13.39 27.50 16.43
C PRO A 352 -13.26 28.84 15.71
N ASN A 353 -12.12 29.11 15.06
CA ASN A 353 -11.84 30.32 14.31
C ASN A 353 -11.86 30.12 12.80
N ALA A 354 -12.30 28.95 12.31
CA ALA A 354 -12.44 28.65 10.89
C ALA A 354 -13.92 28.56 10.49
N TYR A 355 -14.39 29.52 9.68
CA TYR A 355 -15.80 29.58 9.27
C TYR A 355 -15.96 29.65 7.75
N SER A 356 -17.00 28.99 7.24
CA SER A 356 -17.54 29.17 5.90
C SER A 356 -18.74 30.13 5.95
N PHE A 357 -19.04 30.76 4.79
CA PHE A 357 -20.18 31.66 4.68
C PHE A 357 -21.04 31.32 3.45
N SER A 358 -22.34 31.15 3.69
CA SER A 358 -23.35 30.99 2.66
C SER A 358 -24.68 31.58 3.16
N GLY A 359 -24.71 32.91 3.30
CA GLY A 359 -25.81 33.65 3.91
C GLY A 359 -25.75 33.71 5.44
N ASP A 360 -25.10 32.77 6.08
CA ASP A 360 -24.78 32.71 7.51
C ASP A 360 -23.39 32.09 7.73
N TRP A 361 -22.82 32.31 8.91
CA TRP A 361 -21.54 31.73 9.29
C TRP A 361 -21.72 30.31 9.84
N ARG A 362 -20.86 29.38 9.41
CA ARG A 362 -20.84 27.98 9.87
C ARG A 362 -19.40 27.51 10.04
N SER A 363 -19.17 26.60 10.97
CA SER A 363 -17.87 25.95 11.07
C SER A 363 -17.50 25.29 9.73
N ALA A 364 -16.29 25.50 9.30
CA ALA A 364 -15.80 24.94 8.04
C ALA A 364 -15.44 23.46 8.23
N THR A 365 -15.89 22.61 7.30
CA THR A 365 -15.59 21.16 7.31
C THR A 365 -14.78 20.71 6.12
N THR A 366 -14.94 21.40 4.98
CA THR A 366 -14.24 21.12 3.72
C THR A 366 -14.13 22.43 2.95
N LEU A 367 -12.98 22.70 2.35
CA LEU A 367 -12.78 23.83 1.47
C LEU A 367 -12.94 23.33 0.01
N LYS A 368 -14.12 23.55 -0.56
CA LYS A 368 -14.44 23.11 -1.93
C LYS A 368 -13.93 24.09 -2.99
N PRO A 369 -13.80 23.68 -4.25
CA PRO A 369 -13.62 24.62 -5.35
C PRO A 369 -14.67 25.71 -5.30
N TRP A 370 -14.29 26.94 -5.61
CA TRP A 370 -15.13 28.15 -5.53
C TRP A 370 -15.57 28.56 -4.12
N ASP A 371 -15.36 27.76 -3.09
CA ASP A 371 -15.67 28.12 -1.72
C ASP A 371 -14.55 28.97 -1.10
N GLY A 372 -14.96 29.77 -0.12
CA GLY A 372 -14.04 30.47 0.78
C GLY A 372 -14.33 30.14 2.23
N ILE A 373 -13.31 30.29 3.04
CA ILE A 373 -13.41 30.31 4.50
C ILE A 373 -12.78 31.59 5.03
N VAL A 374 -13.16 32.00 6.21
CA VAL A 374 -12.43 33.00 6.99
C VAL A 374 -11.72 32.31 8.13
N TYR A 375 -10.47 32.67 8.35
CA TYR A 375 -9.67 32.11 9.42
C TYR A 375 -8.94 33.21 10.17
N LYS A 376 -8.86 33.09 11.49
CA LYS A 376 -8.14 33.99 12.36
C LYS A 376 -7.17 33.23 13.24
N SER A 377 -5.90 33.61 13.18
CA SER A 377 -4.87 33.12 14.10
C SER A 377 -4.30 34.28 14.90
N ALA A 378 -4.04 34.04 16.17
CA ALA A 378 -3.36 35.00 17.03
C ALA A 378 -1.83 35.07 16.77
N THR A 379 -1.24 33.95 16.36
CA THR A 379 0.21 33.73 16.32
C THR A 379 0.70 33.28 14.95
N ALA A 380 0.00 32.36 14.30
CA ALA A 380 0.39 31.86 12.98
C ALA A 380 0.32 32.97 11.92
N ASN A 381 1.30 33.00 11.03
CA ASN A 381 1.40 33.96 9.94
C ASN A 381 1.38 33.34 8.56
N LYS A 382 1.32 31.99 8.48
CA LYS A 382 1.19 31.20 7.26
C LYS A 382 0.26 30.03 7.46
N LEU A 383 -0.36 29.65 6.36
CA LEU A 383 -1.22 28.48 6.27
C LEU A 383 -0.80 27.69 5.03
N TYR A 384 -0.77 26.39 5.15
CA TYR A 384 -0.45 25.46 4.08
C TYR A 384 -1.72 24.67 3.74
N ILE A 385 -2.09 24.70 2.46
CA ILE A 385 -3.19 23.90 1.92
C ILE A 385 -2.55 22.74 1.19
N GLU A 386 -2.61 21.56 1.80
CA GLU A 386 -2.05 20.33 1.25
C GLU A 386 -2.97 19.80 0.15
N PRO A 387 -2.50 19.70 -1.10
CA PRO A 387 -3.30 19.15 -2.18
C PRO A 387 -3.59 17.65 -2.00
N ARG A 388 -2.81 16.97 -1.14
CA ARG A 388 -2.87 15.52 -0.92
C ARG A 388 -2.81 15.18 0.56
N SER A 389 -3.25 13.96 0.90
CA SER A 389 -2.99 13.38 2.20
C SER A 389 -1.49 13.08 2.37
N SER A 390 -0.89 13.54 3.46
CA SER A 390 0.52 13.29 3.79
C SER A 390 0.84 11.80 3.98
N MET A 391 -0.14 10.96 4.26
CA MET A 391 0.04 9.52 4.52
C MET A 391 0.47 8.70 3.29
N ARG A 392 0.38 9.24 2.07
CA ARG A 392 0.80 8.53 0.85
C ARG A 392 2.16 8.90 0.32
N LEU A 393 2.80 9.90 0.89
CA LEU A 393 4.20 10.21 0.65
C LEU A 393 5.15 9.19 1.31
N ALA A 394 4.63 8.30 2.19
CA ALA A 394 5.43 7.25 2.83
C ALA A 394 5.90 6.15 1.85
N ARG A 395 5.37 6.10 0.62
CA ARG A 395 5.96 5.29 -0.46
C ARG A 395 7.06 6.02 -1.22
N GLU A 396 7.11 7.33 -1.09
CA GLU A 396 8.17 8.18 -1.62
C GLU A 396 9.32 8.25 -0.61
N GLY A 397 10.04 7.15 -0.47
CA GLY A 397 11.22 7.03 0.38
C GLY A 397 10.90 6.71 1.84
N SER A 398 11.32 5.56 2.29
CA SER A 398 11.29 5.07 3.68
C SER A 398 12.05 5.95 4.69
N GLY A 399 12.12 7.25 4.47
CA GLY A 399 12.78 8.25 5.32
C GLY A 399 11.97 8.64 6.56
N GLY A 400 11.18 7.73 7.14
CA GLY A 400 10.33 8.07 8.27
C GLY A 400 10.01 6.94 9.24
N LEU A 401 10.27 5.68 8.89
CA LEU A 401 10.11 4.57 9.83
C LEU A 401 11.47 4.23 10.45
N GLU A 402 11.52 4.14 11.77
CA GLU A 402 12.69 3.63 12.47
C GLU A 402 12.73 2.10 12.35
N GLU A 403 13.92 1.49 12.53
CA GLU A 403 14.04 0.04 12.48
C GLU A 403 13.06 -0.63 13.47
N GLY A 404 12.20 -1.50 12.99
CA GLY A 404 11.14 -2.15 13.75
C GLY A 404 9.77 -1.43 13.72
N GLU A 405 9.67 -0.22 13.16
CA GLU A 405 8.40 0.42 12.84
C GLU A 405 7.89 -0.02 11.47
N TRP A 406 6.58 -0.16 11.31
CA TRP A 406 5.96 -0.48 10.03
C TRP A 406 4.52 0.03 9.97
N LEU A 407 4.04 0.31 8.77
CA LEU A 407 2.68 0.75 8.50
C LEU A 407 2.11 -0.05 7.32
N VAL A 408 0.84 -0.36 7.39
CA VAL A 408 0.08 -1.01 6.32
C VAL A 408 -1.17 -0.20 6.03
N ASP A 409 -1.28 0.29 4.82
CA ASP A 409 -2.47 0.96 4.32
C ASP A 409 -3.43 -0.09 3.75
N ILE A 410 -4.71 0.06 4.08
CA ILE A 410 -5.75 -0.88 3.69
C ILE A 410 -6.85 -0.14 2.96
N SER A 411 -7.05 -0.44 1.70
CA SER A 411 -8.19 0.11 0.94
C SER A 411 -9.28 -0.94 0.75
N ALA A 412 -10.54 -0.50 0.86
CA ALA A 412 -11.72 -1.31 0.60
C ALA A 412 -12.52 -0.72 -0.56
N ASN A 413 -12.97 -1.56 -1.51
CA ASN A 413 -13.76 -1.14 -2.65
C ASN A 413 -14.92 -2.11 -2.91
N ASN A 414 -16.12 -1.59 -3.20
CA ASN A 414 -17.31 -2.41 -3.49
C ASN A 414 -17.93 -2.10 -4.88
N GLY A 415 -17.14 -1.51 -5.79
CA GLY A 415 -17.60 -1.15 -7.13
C GLY A 415 -18.48 0.11 -7.21
N PHE A 416 -18.96 0.62 -6.06
CA PHE A 416 -19.71 1.87 -5.94
C PHE A 416 -18.93 2.96 -5.23
N GLY A 417 -18.15 2.58 -4.21
CA GLY A 417 -17.32 3.49 -3.43
C GLY A 417 -16.04 2.81 -2.97
N THR A 418 -15.05 3.63 -2.63
CA THR A 418 -13.76 3.21 -2.09
C THR A 418 -13.57 3.88 -0.74
N ASP A 419 -13.11 3.10 0.23
CA ASP A 419 -12.59 3.55 1.50
C ASP A 419 -11.10 3.22 1.53
N ASN A 420 -10.26 4.23 1.57
CA ASN A 420 -8.81 4.13 1.42
C ASN A 420 -8.04 4.92 2.48
N LEU A 421 -8.70 5.28 3.58
CA LEU A 421 -8.10 6.04 4.67
C LEU A 421 -7.54 5.16 5.80
N ASN A 422 -7.61 3.83 5.65
CA ASN A 422 -7.33 2.91 6.75
C ASN A 422 -5.86 2.56 6.83
N THR A 423 -5.26 2.77 8.00
CA THR A 423 -3.87 2.43 8.27
C THR A 423 -3.74 1.70 9.60
N VAL A 424 -3.02 0.59 9.60
CA VAL A 424 -2.61 -0.12 10.81
C VAL A 424 -1.09 -0.23 10.85
N GLY A 425 -0.51 -0.24 12.05
CA GLY A 425 0.94 -0.38 12.15
C GLY A 425 1.50 -0.17 13.53
N VAL A 426 2.82 -0.05 13.61
CA VAL A 426 3.51 0.15 14.87
C VAL A 426 4.53 1.28 14.78
N ARG A 427 4.61 2.09 15.84
CA ARG A 427 5.62 3.13 16.01
C ARG A 427 6.11 3.18 17.45
N TYR A 428 7.36 3.60 17.67
CA TYR A 428 7.89 3.81 19.02
C TYR A 428 7.17 4.92 19.78
N ALA A 429 6.63 5.89 19.06
CA ALA A 429 5.86 7.00 19.65
C ALA A 429 4.41 6.64 19.98
N ALA A 430 3.90 5.49 19.49
CA ALA A 430 2.52 5.05 19.67
C ALA A 430 2.32 4.26 20.96
N GLN A 431 1.07 4.18 21.39
CA GLN A 431 0.60 3.36 22.51
C GLN A 431 -0.39 2.31 22.00
N ASP A 432 -0.65 1.25 22.78
CA ASP A 432 -1.67 0.25 22.43
C ASP A 432 -3.12 0.72 22.76
N GLY A 433 -3.26 1.86 23.41
CA GLY A 433 -4.51 2.58 23.63
C GLY A 433 -4.55 3.84 22.79
N TYR A 434 -5.67 4.57 22.80
CA TYR A 434 -5.84 5.80 22.03
C TYR A 434 -4.71 6.80 22.23
N ASP A 435 -4.18 7.32 21.12
CA ASP A 435 -3.25 8.44 21.09
C ASP A 435 -3.45 9.32 19.83
N PRO A 436 -2.74 10.46 19.68
CA PRO A 436 -2.91 11.36 18.52
C PRO A 436 -2.55 10.79 17.15
N LEU A 437 -1.99 9.58 17.07
CA LEU A 437 -1.72 8.88 15.81
C LEU A 437 -2.95 8.11 15.31
N ASP A 438 -3.97 7.97 16.15
CA ASP A 438 -5.22 7.30 15.81
C ASP A 438 -6.23 8.28 15.24
N SER A 439 -7.03 7.84 14.27
CA SER A 439 -8.03 8.69 13.62
C SER A 439 -9.39 8.00 13.58
N TYR A 440 -10.45 8.76 13.89
CA TYR A 440 -11.82 8.26 13.85
C TYR A 440 -12.29 7.96 12.42
N GLU A 441 -13.06 6.88 12.30
CA GLU A 441 -13.70 6.50 11.04
C GLU A 441 -14.83 7.48 10.69
N PRO A 442 -14.81 8.12 9.50
CA PRO A 442 -15.88 8.99 9.05
C PRO A 442 -17.19 8.22 8.78
N PRO A 443 -18.36 8.86 8.81
CA PRO A 443 -19.63 8.22 8.50
C PRO A 443 -19.66 7.65 7.08
N MET A 444 -19.98 6.36 6.94
CA MET A 444 -20.12 5.70 5.65
C MET A 444 -21.29 6.29 4.85
N LEU A 445 -21.07 6.61 3.58
CA LEU A 445 -22.15 7.03 2.68
C LEU A 445 -23.04 5.82 2.31
N PRO A 446 -24.36 6.04 2.09
CA PRO A 446 -25.27 4.98 1.68
C PRO A 446 -24.82 4.29 0.38
N GLY A 447 -24.73 2.97 0.40
CA GLY A 447 -24.28 2.16 -0.74
C GLY A 447 -22.78 1.98 -0.86
N SER A 448 -21.97 2.76 -0.15
CA SER A 448 -20.51 2.69 -0.15
C SER A 448 -19.97 1.51 0.66
N VAL A 449 -18.70 1.49 0.90
CA VAL A 449 -17.98 0.56 1.77
C VAL A 449 -17.28 1.35 2.88
N SER A 450 -17.09 0.74 4.04
CA SER A 450 -16.31 1.29 5.16
C SER A 450 -15.56 0.14 5.83
N LEU A 451 -14.25 0.26 5.94
CA LEU A 451 -13.41 -0.61 6.75
C LEU A 451 -13.22 0.07 8.10
N ARG A 452 -13.46 -0.63 9.17
CA ARG A 452 -13.59 -0.10 10.53
C ARG A 452 -12.72 -0.86 11.50
N ILE A 453 -12.09 -0.15 12.42
CA ILE A 453 -11.33 -0.71 13.53
C ILE A 453 -12.10 -0.33 14.81
N PRO A 454 -13.01 -1.20 15.31
CA PRO A 454 -13.80 -0.89 16.50
C PRO A 454 -12.98 -1.10 17.78
N HIS A 455 -13.03 -0.14 18.68
CA HIS A 455 -12.41 -0.17 20.00
C HIS A 455 -13.44 -0.05 21.12
N ASP A 456 -14.13 -1.16 21.40
CA ASP A 456 -15.01 -1.29 22.59
C ASP A 456 -14.20 -1.37 23.91
N ASP A 457 -12.90 -1.58 23.82
CA ASP A 457 -11.95 -1.75 24.92
C ASP A 457 -11.27 -0.43 25.38
N TRP A 458 -11.40 0.66 24.62
CA TRP A 458 -10.86 1.98 25.00
C TRP A 458 -11.89 2.79 25.78
N GLU A 459 -11.77 2.82 27.11
CA GLU A 459 -12.82 3.31 28.03
C GLU A 459 -13.37 4.71 27.71
N GLU A 460 -12.50 5.71 27.48
CA GLU A 460 -12.90 7.10 27.18
C GLU A 460 -12.98 7.37 25.67
N HIS A 461 -12.43 6.47 24.84
CA HIS A 461 -12.34 6.57 23.39
C HIS A 461 -12.98 5.36 22.70
N ASN A 462 -14.03 4.79 23.33
CA ASN A 462 -14.82 3.71 22.73
C ASN A 462 -15.54 4.23 21.49
N ASP A 463 -14.96 3.98 20.32
CA ASP A 463 -15.46 4.43 19.03
C ASP A 463 -14.91 3.54 17.90
N ILE A 464 -15.12 3.96 16.67
CA ILE A 464 -14.67 3.30 15.47
C ILE A 464 -13.56 4.14 14.83
N TYR A 465 -12.47 3.50 14.46
CA TYR A 465 -11.28 4.15 13.91
C TYR A 465 -11.01 3.71 12.48
N THR A 466 -10.37 4.59 11.72
CA THR A 466 -9.82 4.32 10.40
C THR A 466 -8.30 4.07 10.50
N THR A 467 -7.64 4.69 11.48
CA THR A 467 -6.21 4.51 11.76
C THR A 467 -6.02 4.06 13.20
N ASP A 468 -5.24 3.00 13.40
CA ASP A 468 -4.84 2.46 14.71
C ASP A 468 -3.35 2.08 14.66
N ILE A 469 -2.52 2.94 15.24
CA ILE A 469 -1.06 2.79 15.30
C ILE A 469 -0.68 2.41 16.72
N ARG A 470 -0.02 1.28 16.89
CA ARG A 470 0.33 0.71 18.19
C ARG A 470 1.80 0.79 18.51
N SER A 471 2.15 0.43 19.73
CA SER A 471 3.55 0.31 20.15
C SER A 471 4.26 -0.82 19.41
N VAL A 472 5.57 -0.65 19.18
CA VAL A 472 6.42 -1.70 18.57
C VAL A 472 6.46 -2.94 19.47
N SER A 473 6.26 -4.12 18.89
CA SER A 473 6.27 -5.41 19.56
C SER A 473 7.16 -6.41 18.83
N GLU A 474 8.05 -7.09 19.54
CA GLU A 474 8.89 -8.15 18.98
C GLU A 474 8.10 -9.45 18.68
N GLU A 475 6.97 -9.67 19.36
CA GLU A 475 6.14 -10.86 19.13
C GLU A 475 5.15 -10.66 17.97
N GLY A 476 4.65 -9.44 17.79
CA GLY A 476 3.65 -9.08 16.78
C GLY A 476 2.51 -8.25 17.33
N GLN A 477 1.59 -7.88 16.44
CA GLN A 477 0.40 -7.11 16.74
C GLN A 477 -0.83 -7.66 15.99
N VAL A 478 -2.03 -7.33 16.50
CA VAL A 478 -3.28 -7.84 15.97
C VAL A 478 -4.36 -6.77 15.96
N TRP A 479 -5.06 -6.60 14.84
CA TRP A 479 -6.20 -5.68 14.70
C TRP A 479 -7.47 -6.43 14.34
N ASP A 480 -8.50 -6.28 15.15
CA ASP A 480 -9.85 -6.71 14.78
C ASP A 480 -10.51 -5.62 13.94
N MET A 481 -10.99 -5.99 12.77
CA MET A 481 -11.57 -5.08 11.79
C MET A 481 -12.95 -5.55 11.36
N GLU A 482 -13.77 -4.60 10.94
CA GLU A 482 -15.07 -4.84 10.35
C GLU A 482 -15.16 -4.15 9.00
N VAL A 483 -15.63 -4.84 7.98
CA VAL A 483 -15.96 -4.23 6.69
C VAL A 483 -17.46 -4.24 6.52
N VAL A 484 -18.03 -3.06 6.31
CA VAL A 484 -19.44 -2.86 6.01
C VAL A 484 -19.56 -2.45 4.55
N SER A 485 -20.31 -3.22 3.77
CA SER A 485 -20.57 -2.90 2.36
C SER A 485 -22.05 -2.66 2.12
N GLY A 486 -22.38 -1.49 1.59
CA GLY A 486 -23.75 -1.11 1.26
C GLY A 486 -24.25 -1.69 -0.06
N ASN A 487 -23.38 -2.24 -0.89
CA ASN A 487 -23.71 -2.73 -2.22
C ASN A 487 -23.53 -4.26 -2.33
N PRO A 488 -24.63 -5.04 -2.33
CA PRO A 488 -24.56 -6.51 -2.44
C PRO A 488 -24.40 -7.01 -3.88
N ASP A 489 -24.54 -6.16 -4.88
CA ASP A 489 -24.47 -6.55 -6.29
C ASP A 489 -23.03 -6.69 -6.79
N PHE A 490 -22.06 -6.25 -5.98
CA PHE A 490 -20.63 -6.32 -6.26
C PHE A 490 -19.87 -6.97 -5.10
N ASN A 491 -18.82 -7.68 -5.44
CA ASN A 491 -17.87 -8.19 -4.45
C ASN A 491 -17.15 -7.02 -3.77
N THR A 492 -16.84 -7.19 -2.50
CA THR A 492 -15.95 -6.26 -1.81
C THR A 492 -14.52 -6.76 -1.91
N TRP A 493 -13.64 -5.86 -2.24
CA TRP A 493 -12.23 -6.09 -2.46
C TRP A 493 -11.43 -5.25 -1.47
N LEU A 494 -10.46 -5.89 -0.81
CA LEU A 494 -9.47 -5.23 0.05
C LEU A 494 -8.10 -5.35 -0.58
N LEU A 495 -7.33 -4.28 -0.54
CA LEU A 495 -5.93 -4.22 -0.94
C LEU A 495 -5.09 -3.77 0.25
N PHE A 496 -3.97 -4.43 0.49
CA PHE A 496 -3.02 -4.15 1.56
C PHE A 496 -1.71 -3.68 0.95
N GLU A 497 -1.28 -2.47 1.29
CA GLU A 497 -0.05 -1.84 0.82
C GLU A 497 0.89 -1.56 2.01
N GLY A 498 2.21 -1.55 1.78
CA GLY A 498 3.19 -1.37 2.86
C GLY A 498 3.57 -2.65 3.61
N LEU A 499 3.13 -3.82 3.14
CA LEU A 499 3.45 -5.12 3.76
C LEU A 499 4.97 -5.40 3.78
N GLU A 500 5.71 -4.83 2.87
CA GLU A 500 7.17 -4.89 2.77
C GLU A 500 7.89 -4.14 3.90
N THR A 501 7.19 -3.26 4.63
CA THR A 501 7.74 -2.57 5.81
C THR A 501 7.72 -3.43 7.07
N ILE A 502 6.97 -4.55 7.05
CA ILE A 502 6.87 -5.49 8.16
C ILE A 502 8.13 -6.37 8.18
N PRO A 503 8.72 -6.67 9.36
CA PRO A 503 9.89 -7.53 9.45
C PRO A 503 9.73 -8.85 8.68
N ASP A 504 10.77 -9.30 7.98
CA ASP A 504 10.75 -10.46 7.09
C ASP A 504 10.39 -11.76 7.82
N ASP A 505 10.80 -11.90 9.08
CA ASP A 505 10.53 -13.05 9.96
C ASP A 505 9.12 -13.07 10.55
N PHE A 506 8.33 -12.00 10.35
CA PHE A 506 6.92 -11.99 10.75
C PHE A 506 6.06 -12.70 9.71
N GLU A 507 5.10 -13.49 10.16
CA GLU A 507 4.01 -14.01 9.32
C GLU A 507 2.87 -12.99 9.27
N ILE A 508 2.23 -12.84 8.10
CA ILE A 508 1.19 -11.83 7.88
C ILE A 508 -0.07 -12.49 7.33
N PHE A 509 -1.15 -12.46 8.11
CA PHE A 509 -2.41 -13.07 7.72
C PHE A 509 -3.60 -12.13 7.90
N LEU A 510 -4.52 -12.22 6.96
CA LEU A 510 -5.89 -11.76 7.14
C LEU A 510 -6.76 -12.97 7.49
N ILE A 511 -7.40 -12.94 8.64
CA ILE A 511 -8.29 -13.99 9.11
C ILE A 511 -9.72 -13.51 8.98
N ASP A 512 -10.48 -14.17 8.14
CA ASP A 512 -11.91 -13.96 8.05
C ASP A 512 -12.62 -14.75 9.15
N ARG A 513 -13.02 -14.02 10.18
CA ARG A 513 -13.70 -14.60 11.36
C ARG A 513 -15.13 -15.05 11.04
N SER A 514 -15.74 -14.49 9.99
CA SER A 514 -17.10 -14.85 9.57
C SER A 514 -17.13 -16.22 8.88
N THR A 515 -16.12 -16.55 8.08
CA THR A 515 -16.00 -17.83 7.37
C THR A 515 -15.03 -18.81 8.02
N LYS A 516 -14.24 -18.35 9.00
CA LYS A 516 -13.14 -19.09 9.62
C LYS A 516 -12.10 -19.55 8.60
N THR A 517 -11.71 -18.65 7.73
CA THR A 517 -10.66 -18.86 6.73
C THR A 517 -9.53 -17.89 6.94
N ALA A 518 -8.33 -18.25 6.54
CA ALA A 518 -7.15 -17.40 6.60
C ALA A 518 -6.57 -17.17 5.21
N HIS A 519 -5.99 -16.00 5.04
CA HIS A 519 -5.40 -15.54 3.80
C HIS A 519 -4.00 -15.01 4.08
N ASN A 520 -2.98 -15.62 3.48
CA ASN A 520 -1.59 -15.20 3.64
C ASN A 520 -1.32 -13.98 2.76
N LEU A 521 -1.10 -12.84 3.38
CA LEU A 521 -0.93 -11.56 2.70
C LEU A 521 0.46 -11.38 2.09
N LYS A 522 1.50 -12.06 2.60
CA LYS A 522 2.82 -12.08 1.95
C LYS A 522 2.78 -12.68 0.56
N TRP A 523 1.84 -13.62 0.34
CA TRP A 523 1.69 -14.23 -0.97
C TRP A 523 0.72 -13.49 -1.88
N LYS A 524 -0.39 -13.00 -1.31
CA LYS A 524 -1.41 -12.26 -2.06
C LYS A 524 -1.94 -11.11 -1.21
N PRO A 525 -1.54 -9.89 -1.49
CA PRO A 525 -1.92 -8.70 -0.71
C PRO A 525 -3.37 -8.23 -0.92
N GLU A 526 -4.18 -9.04 -1.59
CA GLU A 526 -5.58 -8.73 -1.92
C GLU A 526 -6.52 -9.74 -1.28
N TYR A 527 -7.69 -9.29 -0.84
CA TYR A 527 -8.76 -10.15 -0.37
C TYR A 527 -10.10 -9.78 -1.00
N LEU A 528 -10.77 -10.75 -1.60
CA LEU A 528 -12.06 -10.58 -2.28
C LEU A 528 -13.11 -11.47 -1.62
N TYR A 529 -14.31 -10.93 -1.35
CA TYR A 529 -15.42 -11.69 -0.83
C TYR A 529 -16.78 -11.22 -1.36
N ASP A 530 -17.76 -12.13 -1.39
CA ASP A 530 -19.13 -11.84 -1.77
C ASP A 530 -19.90 -11.22 -0.59
N VAL A 531 -20.65 -10.16 -0.87
CA VAL A 531 -21.49 -9.46 0.12
C VAL A 531 -22.84 -10.17 0.24
N ALA A 532 -23.17 -10.65 1.44
CA ALA A 532 -24.37 -11.45 1.66
C ALA A 532 -25.67 -10.62 1.58
N SER A 533 -25.65 -9.38 2.02
CA SER A 533 -26.77 -8.42 1.99
C SER A 533 -26.27 -7.00 2.21
N PRO A 534 -27.05 -5.95 1.84
CA PRO A 534 -26.68 -4.57 2.09
C PRO A 534 -26.37 -4.34 3.58
N ASN A 535 -25.28 -3.61 3.84
CA ASN A 535 -24.80 -3.28 5.19
C ASN A 535 -24.46 -4.50 6.08
N SER A 536 -24.24 -5.68 5.45
CA SER A 536 -23.71 -6.82 6.20
C SER A 536 -22.29 -6.56 6.66
N VAL A 537 -22.00 -6.96 7.91
CA VAL A 537 -20.68 -6.77 8.51
C VAL A 537 -19.82 -8.01 8.27
N ARG A 538 -18.65 -7.81 7.67
CA ARG A 538 -17.61 -8.84 7.55
C ARG A 538 -16.58 -8.63 8.65
N LYS A 539 -16.46 -9.59 9.56
CA LYS A 539 -15.49 -9.53 10.65
C LYS A 539 -14.16 -10.14 10.23
N LEU A 540 -13.14 -9.32 10.25
CA LEU A 540 -11.79 -9.67 9.84
C LEU A 540 -10.82 -9.48 11.00
N ARG A 541 -9.66 -10.10 10.92
CA ARG A 541 -8.53 -9.87 11.81
C ARG A 541 -7.27 -9.80 10.97
N PHE A 542 -6.59 -8.69 11.03
CA PHE A 542 -5.23 -8.57 10.53
C PHE A 542 -4.27 -8.95 11.67
N VAL A 543 -3.32 -9.81 11.38
CA VAL A 543 -2.29 -10.23 12.34
C VAL A 543 -0.95 -10.29 11.64
N ALA A 544 0.05 -9.65 12.24
CA ALA A 544 1.44 -9.67 11.82
C ALA A 544 2.33 -9.95 13.03
N GLY A 545 3.24 -10.92 12.92
CA GLY A 545 4.10 -11.28 14.04
C GLY A 545 4.81 -12.61 13.84
N GLN A 546 5.54 -13.03 14.87
CA GLN A 546 6.18 -14.33 14.93
C GLN A 546 5.15 -15.46 14.78
N ARG A 547 5.57 -16.56 14.18
CA ARG A 547 4.70 -17.71 13.82
C ARG A 547 3.79 -18.17 14.97
N ASP A 548 4.34 -18.32 16.18
CA ASP A 548 3.58 -18.76 17.36
C ASP A 548 2.58 -17.70 17.81
N PHE A 549 2.95 -16.43 17.72
CA PHE A 549 2.04 -15.32 18.01
C PHE A 549 0.86 -15.32 17.02
N VAL A 550 1.15 -15.42 15.72
CA VAL A 550 0.14 -15.44 14.66
C VAL A 550 -0.80 -16.64 14.81
N GLN A 551 -0.27 -17.84 15.09
CA GLN A 551 -1.10 -19.03 15.34
C GLN A 551 -1.98 -18.86 16.59
N SER A 552 -1.44 -18.29 17.67
CA SER A 552 -2.20 -18.04 18.90
C SER A 552 -3.31 -17.02 18.72
N ASN A 553 -3.15 -16.07 17.80
CA ASN A 553 -4.10 -15.01 17.47
C ASN A 553 -4.97 -15.30 16.24
N SER A 554 -4.94 -16.52 15.73
CA SER A 554 -5.64 -16.96 14.51
C SER A 554 -7.15 -17.11 14.63
N ALA A 555 -7.75 -16.68 15.74
CA ALA A 555 -9.19 -16.85 16.03
C ALA A 555 -9.66 -18.34 15.92
N GLY A 556 -8.76 -19.27 16.21
CA GLY A 556 -9.02 -20.71 16.16
C GLY A 556 -8.95 -21.32 14.76
N VAL A 557 -8.41 -20.61 13.79
CA VAL A 557 -8.10 -21.13 12.46
C VAL A 557 -6.70 -21.75 12.53
N ASP A 558 -6.57 -22.96 12.01
CA ASP A 558 -5.25 -23.59 11.85
C ASP A 558 -4.58 -23.00 10.62
N LEU A 559 -3.46 -22.28 10.83
CA LEU A 559 -2.75 -21.55 9.78
C LEU A 559 -1.63 -22.38 9.15
N PHE A 560 -1.01 -23.23 9.94
CA PHE A 560 0.21 -23.93 9.58
C PHE A 560 0.01 -25.44 9.62
N PRO A 561 -0.10 -26.09 8.45
CA PRO A 561 -0.27 -27.55 8.38
C PRO A 561 0.95 -28.30 8.92
N ASP A 562 0.73 -29.38 9.67
CA ASP A 562 1.79 -30.26 10.16
C ASP A 562 2.39 -31.16 9.07
N GLU A 563 1.67 -31.33 7.93
CA GLU A 563 2.10 -32.21 6.85
C GLU A 563 1.67 -31.72 5.46
N TYR A 564 2.38 -32.17 4.45
CA TYR A 564 1.94 -32.02 3.07
C TYR A 564 0.80 -32.98 2.78
N SER A 565 -0.33 -32.50 2.29
CA SER A 565 -1.45 -33.37 1.92
C SER A 565 -2.30 -32.82 0.79
N LEU A 566 -3.02 -33.71 0.12
CA LEU A 566 -4.14 -33.39 -0.74
C LEU A 566 -5.41 -33.98 -0.10
N SER A 567 -6.37 -33.13 0.23
CA SER A 567 -7.64 -33.57 0.83
C SER A 567 -8.48 -34.44 -0.12
N GLN A 568 -9.41 -35.21 0.43
CA GLN A 568 -10.51 -35.72 -0.38
C GLN A 568 -11.39 -34.54 -0.81
N ASN A 569 -11.82 -34.54 -2.08
CA ASN A 569 -12.72 -33.52 -2.56
C ASN A 569 -14.08 -33.54 -1.84
N TYR A 570 -14.66 -32.36 -1.65
CA TYR A 570 -15.99 -32.22 -1.06
C TYR A 570 -16.82 -31.17 -1.83
N PRO A 571 -18.09 -31.49 -2.17
CA PRO A 571 -18.74 -32.80 -2.02
C PRO A 571 -18.12 -33.88 -2.91
N ASN A 572 -18.31 -35.17 -2.55
CA ASN A 572 -17.95 -36.31 -3.35
C ASN A 572 -18.92 -37.49 -3.06
N PRO A 573 -19.84 -37.93 -3.95
CA PRO A 573 -19.99 -37.42 -5.32
C PRO A 573 -20.42 -35.93 -5.38
N PHE A 574 -20.12 -35.26 -6.51
CA PHE A 574 -20.45 -33.86 -6.73
C PHE A 574 -21.26 -33.65 -8.01
N ASN A 575 -22.04 -32.57 -8.01
CA ASN A 575 -22.76 -32.07 -9.18
C ASN A 575 -22.35 -30.60 -9.38
N ALA A 576 -21.98 -30.26 -10.59
CA ALA A 576 -21.41 -29.03 -11.05
C ALA A 576 -19.99 -28.74 -10.53
N GLN A 577 -19.74 -28.66 -9.23
CA GLN A 577 -18.42 -28.27 -8.70
C GLN A 577 -18.04 -29.02 -7.42
N THR A 578 -16.75 -29.11 -7.17
CA THR A 578 -16.17 -29.70 -5.95
C THR A 578 -14.88 -28.98 -5.57
N SER A 579 -14.55 -28.95 -4.29
CA SER A 579 -13.33 -28.36 -3.77
C SER A 579 -12.32 -29.43 -3.32
N LEU A 580 -11.03 -29.12 -3.53
CA LEU A 580 -9.89 -29.88 -3.02
C LEU A 580 -8.97 -28.93 -2.28
N THR A 581 -8.43 -29.37 -1.14
CA THR A 581 -7.47 -28.56 -0.39
C THR A 581 -6.10 -29.22 -0.43
N ILE A 582 -5.07 -28.47 -0.78
CA ILE A 582 -3.66 -28.81 -0.61
C ILE A 582 -3.19 -28.18 0.70
N SER A 583 -2.56 -28.97 1.57
CA SER A 583 -1.89 -28.52 2.77
C SER A 583 -0.38 -28.54 2.55
N LEU A 584 0.30 -27.45 2.85
CA LEU A 584 1.75 -27.31 2.69
C LEU A 584 2.37 -27.03 4.06
N LYS A 585 3.14 -27.98 4.59
CA LYS A 585 3.88 -27.80 5.84
C LYS A 585 4.86 -26.62 5.72
N ASP A 586 5.58 -26.56 4.61
CA ASP A 586 6.55 -25.52 4.27
C ASP A 586 6.28 -25.01 2.85
N ASP A 587 6.97 -23.95 2.45
CA ASP A 587 6.92 -23.41 1.10
C ASP A 587 7.17 -24.49 0.05
N ALA A 588 6.32 -24.53 -0.97
CA ALA A 588 6.42 -25.54 -2.00
C ALA A 588 5.98 -25.07 -3.39
N ILE A 589 6.49 -25.76 -4.41
CA ILE A 589 5.95 -25.70 -5.76
C ILE A 589 4.90 -26.80 -5.89
N ILE A 590 3.70 -26.42 -6.32
CA ILE A 590 2.58 -27.34 -6.46
C ILE A 590 2.19 -27.55 -7.91
N ASP A 591 1.81 -28.79 -8.21
CA ASP A 591 1.05 -29.18 -9.39
C ASP A 591 -0.24 -29.85 -8.92
N LEU A 592 -1.38 -29.45 -9.49
CA LEU A 592 -2.68 -30.10 -9.25
C LEU A 592 -3.40 -30.28 -10.58
N GLU A 593 -3.57 -31.52 -10.99
CA GLU A 593 -4.13 -31.86 -12.28
C GLU A 593 -5.26 -32.90 -12.11
N ILE A 594 -6.25 -32.85 -13.00
CA ILE A 594 -7.36 -33.78 -13.03
C ILE A 594 -7.21 -34.72 -14.23
N TYR A 595 -7.35 -36.00 -14.02
CA TYR A 595 -7.23 -37.04 -15.02
C TYR A 595 -8.52 -37.92 -15.12
N ASN A 596 -8.79 -38.43 -16.29
CA ASN A 596 -9.80 -39.50 -16.45
C ASN A 596 -9.20 -40.89 -16.14
N LEU A 597 -10.02 -41.93 -16.18
CA LEU A 597 -9.57 -43.30 -15.91
C LEU A 597 -8.61 -43.87 -16.96
N LEU A 598 -8.51 -43.26 -18.14
CA LEU A 598 -7.55 -43.65 -19.18
C LEU A 598 -6.18 -43.02 -18.97
N GLY A 599 -6.04 -42.14 -17.94
CA GLY A 599 -4.82 -41.40 -17.66
C GLY A 599 -4.64 -40.15 -18.52
N GLU A 600 -5.69 -39.75 -19.25
CA GLU A 600 -5.67 -38.51 -20.02
C GLU A 600 -5.94 -37.31 -19.09
N ARG A 601 -5.14 -36.26 -19.22
CA ARG A 601 -5.28 -35.03 -18.44
C ARG A 601 -6.52 -34.25 -18.92
N VAL A 602 -7.44 -34.01 -18.00
CA VAL A 602 -8.71 -33.34 -18.24
C VAL A 602 -8.61 -31.84 -17.93
N SER A 603 -8.01 -31.50 -16.80
CA SER A 603 -7.88 -30.09 -16.35
C SER A 603 -6.59 -29.87 -15.57
N VAL A 604 -6.11 -28.65 -15.57
CA VAL A 604 -4.96 -28.19 -14.77
C VAL A 604 -5.47 -27.14 -13.79
N MET A 605 -5.38 -27.40 -12.50
CA MET A 605 -5.80 -26.51 -11.43
C MET A 605 -4.64 -25.64 -10.92
N ALA A 606 -3.43 -26.22 -10.90
CA ALA A 606 -2.18 -25.54 -10.61
C ALA A 606 -1.05 -26.20 -11.39
N ARG A 607 -0.09 -25.41 -11.88
CA ARG A 607 1.06 -25.93 -12.62
C ARG A 607 2.33 -25.19 -12.27
N ARG A 608 3.21 -25.90 -11.53
CA ARG A 608 4.47 -25.35 -11.04
C ARG A 608 4.30 -24.00 -10.32
N GLU A 609 3.22 -23.88 -9.58
CA GLU A 609 2.94 -22.67 -8.83
C GLU A 609 3.63 -22.72 -7.48
N PHE A 610 4.41 -21.69 -7.17
CA PHE A 610 4.95 -21.49 -5.83
C PHE A 610 3.82 -21.09 -4.87
N ARG A 611 3.80 -21.73 -3.68
CA ARG A 611 2.90 -21.39 -2.58
C ARG A 611 3.69 -21.44 -1.26
N PRO A 612 3.53 -20.45 -0.37
CA PRO A 612 4.04 -20.54 1.00
C PRO A 612 3.38 -21.69 1.79
N SER A 613 3.89 -21.95 2.99
CA SER A 613 3.22 -22.81 3.98
C SER A 613 1.77 -22.37 4.20
N GLY A 614 0.82 -23.32 4.26
CA GLY A 614 -0.59 -23.01 4.45
C GLY A 614 -1.56 -23.97 3.76
N TYR A 615 -2.85 -23.61 3.77
CA TYR A 615 -3.94 -24.38 3.17
C TYR A 615 -4.47 -23.67 1.92
N TYR A 616 -4.54 -24.40 0.78
CA TYR A 616 -4.97 -23.86 -0.52
C TYR A 616 -6.11 -24.66 -1.09
N THR A 617 -7.27 -24.02 -1.25
CA THR A 617 -8.46 -24.65 -1.81
C THR A 617 -8.62 -24.35 -3.29
N PHE A 618 -8.80 -25.40 -4.07
CA PHE A 618 -9.03 -25.37 -5.51
C PHE A 618 -10.43 -25.87 -5.81
N ILE A 619 -11.16 -25.18 -6.68
CA ILE A 619 -12.51 -25.56 -7.08
C ILE A 619 -12.46 -26.08 -8.50
N TRP A 620 -12.90 -27.34 -8.72
CA TRP A 620 -13.10 -27.87 -10.05
C TRP A 620 -14.60 -27.88 -10.39
N ASP A 621 -14.94 -27.20 -11.49
CA ASP A 621 -16.30 -27.01 -12.00
C ASP A 621 -16.76 -28.11 -12.96
N GLY A 622 -16.07 -29.26 -13.01
CA GLY A 622 -16.40 -30.38 -13.89
C GLY A 622 -16.21 -30.04 -15.38
N LYS A 623 -15.29 -29.13 -15.70
CA LYS A 623 -14.92 -28.80 -17.08
C LYS A 623 -13.49 -29.22 -17.41
N ASP A 624 -13.26 -29.42 -18.73
CA ASP A 624 -11.94 -29.65 -19.28
C ASP A 624 -11.14 -28.36 -19.43
N GLY A 625 -9.87 -28.46 -19.84
CA GLY A 625 -9.00 -27.31 -20.07
C GLY A 625 -9.43 -26.37 -21.19
N TYR A 626 -10.49 -26.70 -21.94
CA TYR A 626 -11.10 -25.89 -22.98
C TYR A 626 -12.43 -25.27 -22.55
N GLY A 627 -12.86 -25.50 -21.29
CA GLY A 627 -14.12 -24.98 -20.75
C GLY A 627 -15.35 -25.85 -21.07
N ASN A 628 -15.19 -27.03 -21.69
CA ASN A 628 -16.30 -27.94 -21.98
C ASN A 628 -16.63 -28.81 -20.77
N SER A 629 -17.91 -29.00 -20.49
CA SER A 629 -18.36 -29.90 -19.44
C SER A 629 -17.99 -31.35 -19.74
N VAL A 630 -17.32 -32.01 -18.80
CA VAL A 630 -16.94 -33.44 -18.95
C VAL A 630 -18.10 -34.38 -18.57
N ALA A 631 -18.07 -35.63 -18.97
CA ALA A 631 -19.12 -36.60 -18.70
C ALA A 631 -19.19 -36.97 -17.20
N SER A 632 -20.39 -37.44 -16.74
CA SER A 632 -20.49 -38.09 -15.43
C SER A 632 -19.56 -39.30 -15.37
N GLY A 633 -18.87 -39.48 -14.27
CA GLY A 633 -17.89 -40.54 -14.14
C GLY A 633 -16.89 -40.34 -13.00
N VAL A 634 -15.89 -41.19 -13.01
CA VAL A 634 -14.79 -41.20 -12.05
C VAL A 634 -13.60 -40.48 -12.66
N TYR A 635 -13.04 -39.54 -11.90
CA TYR A 635 -11.83 -38.78 -12.23
C TYR A 635 -10.82 -38.96 -11.09
N LEU A 636 -9.57 -38.62 -11.35
CA LEU A 636 -8.46 -38.62 -10.38
C LEU A 636 -7.86 -37.24 -10.31
N ALA A 637 -7.90 -36.60 -9.14
CA ALA A 637 -7.05 -35.47 -8.87
C ALA A 637 -5.66 -35.96 -8.46
N TYR A 638 -4.63 -35.46 -9.09
CA TYR A 638 -3.24 -35.74 -8.76
C TYR A 638 -2.56 -34.45 -8.32
N GLY A 639 -2.15 -34.42 -7.05
CA GLY A 639 -1.40 -33.32 -6.45
C GLY A 639 0.06 -33.71 -6.22
N ARG A 640 0.97 -32.90 -6.66
CA ARG A 640 2.41 -33.02 -6.41
C ARG A 640 2.90 -31.76 -5.72
N MET A 641 3.66 -31.92 -4.64
CA MET A 641 4.34 -30.85 -3.91
C MET A 641 5.84 -31.10 -4.03
N ALA A 642 6.60 -30.05 -4.35
CA ALA A 642 8.06 -30.12 -4.49
C ALA A 642 8.70 -28.88 -3.86
N SER A 643 9.93 -29.01 -3.35
CA SER A 643 10.71 -27.87 -2.88
C SER A 643 11.02 -26.88 -4.02
N LYS A 644 11.45 -25.66 -3.70
CA LYS A 644 11.93 -24.66 -4.70
C LYS A 644 12.97 -25.25 -5.64
N GLY A 645 13.83 -26.15 -5.16
CA GLY A 645 14.83 -26.90 -5.95
C GLY A 645 14.29 -28.07 -6.76
N GLY A 646 12.97 -28.34 -6.76
CA GLY A 646 12.31 -29.40 -7.53
C GLY A 646 12.36 -30.78 -6.89
N LYS A 647 12.90 -30.96 -5.68
CA LYS A 647 12.85 -32.22 -4.94
C LYS A 647 11.41 -32.53 -4.57
N ALA A 648 10.93 -33.75 -4.86
CA ALA A 648 9.58 -34.16 -4.52
C ALA A 648 9.43 -34.27 -2.99
N LEU A 649 8.48 -33.53 -2.43
CA LEU A 649 8.11 -33.58 -1.02
C LEU A 649 6.97 -34.57 -0.79
N LYS A 650 5.90 -34.46 -1.58
CA LYS A 650 4.72 -35.34 -1.52
C LYS A 650 4.08 -35.46 -2.89
N ALA A 651 3.49 -36.59 -3.18
CA ALA A 651 2.57 -36.80 -4.29
C ALA A 651 1.39 -37.66 -3.82
N GLN A 652 0.19 -37.21 -4.12
CA GLN A 652 -1.04 -37.89 -3.70
C GLN A 652 -2.11 -37.84 -4.79
N SER A 653 -2.98 -38.83 -4.83
CA SER A 653 -4.15 -38.82 -5.71
C SER A 653 -5.45 -39.00 -4.91
N ARG A 654 -6.54 -38.41 -5.41
CA ARG A 654 -7.88 -38.49 -4.85
C ARG A 654 -8.87 -38.87 -5.94
N LYS A 655 -9.79 -39.73 -5.57
CA LYS A 655 -10.88 -40.17 -6.47
C LYS A 655 -12.03 -39.17 -6.39
N LEU A 656 -12.40 -38.59 -7.52
CA LEU A 656 -13.52 -37.69 -7.70
C LEU A 656 -14.66 -38.42 -8.41
N VAL A 657 -15.88 -38.21 -7.99
CA VAL A 657 -17.08 -38.84 -8.62
C VAL A 657 -18.02 -37.70 -9.05
N LEU A 658 -18.08 -37.43 -10.35
CA LEU A 658 -19.00 -36.46 -10.93
C LEU A 658 -20.32 -37.13 -11.31
N ILE A 659 -21.42 -36.57 -10.86
CA ILE A 659 -22.79 -36.98 -11.19
C ILE A 659 -23.51 -35.76 -11.75
N LYS A 660 -23.98 -35.84 -12.99
CA LYS A 660 -24.80 -34.80 -13.62
C LYS A 660 -26.25 -35.12 -13.51
#